data_cf904fc4e671149489bef8dd3da4daab
#
_entry.id   cf904fc4e671149489bef8dd3da4daab
#
_cell.length_a   1.000
_cell.length_b   1.000
_cell.length_c   1.000
_cell.angle_alpha   90.00
_cell.angle_beta   90.00
_cell.angle_gamma   90.00
#
_symmetry.space_group_name_H-M   'P 1'
#
loop_
_entity.id
_entity.type
_entity.pdbx_description
1 polymer ?
#
loop_
_entity_poly.entity_id
_entity_poly.type
_entity_poly.pdbx_seq_one_letter_code
_entity_poly.pdbx_strand_id
1 'polypeptide(L)'
;SIRIFKLPIAIAFILSIYLSFAFLYDIAGTLITHSNNIYFDFTKLVDLHFLSWVDLGIVGMGILALNIYIDLVLFILKKLELKPTQLLNIQLASVIFVILIISIYIEKNSLVNLLLALIILIKSFGEKYFDRHVLTNYIAVLILWAIISTITHARFYQERDLIDMKILLNNLQSEDDLNAVSLFSDIESGISNDKELKHLFNISLPYTNTEGINDFIKKKYFSGYLSKYEFKAYYYDQNNIPLNPNSQNRINEYREKVINKSIKVTQNFYRASAELGTHEYFSIIPVTIDQNRIVNVIINLSNKDFSYTVPYPEILTDMRINNSQYYNKGEYSIALYKGGSLVTQFGKYTYENNLRGLKGGPGEYIEVLDRDSYLHMAYIANTFSTYIISKQKPSFWDYVATTSFLFLVFFMIFVIFHYAAAFYIFLKNTKLTFRNLKYQFYKIINKIQYSTRIQTSIISSVILAILISAVISYISINKQLYNNNRNSKERFIIELGKRLENMLTSTEEIPNEDQLTNILKTLSETISKDFNLYSKSGKLLYSSQPRIYDLELFSMFINPAALKNLSLLKKSETIEDERIGTFQFETSYATIRDKDYSTLAYIGIPNFSLQKEENINKNLLLNTIVNIYSLIIIGFGFYATFVANSVTNPLSIISKKISQLRLGQPNEPLFWQRNDEIGTLIKEYNLMIIKLEDYANKIKDTERESTWREMAQQIAHEIKNPLTPMKLGIQQLRRSYKDDDPKFPDRFNKFSTSFIEQIDALTQIASEFSHFAKFPT
;
A
#
# COMPACT_ATOMS: atom_id res chain seq x y z
N SER A 1 -39.05 -25.70 21.76
CA SER A 1 -39.22 -24.51 20.89
C SER A 1 -37.92 -23.71 20.62
N ILE A 2 -36.96 -23.73 21.53
CA ILE A 2 -35.68 -22.97 21.38
C ILE A 2 -34.79 -23.49 20.23
N ARG A 3 -34.87 -24.76 19.87
CA ARG A 3 -34.07 -25.33 18.77
C ARG A 3 -34.42 -24.79 17.37
N ILE A 4 -35.67 -24.40 17.13
CA ILE A 4 -36.17 -23.92 15.83
C ILE A 4 -35.60 -22.52 15.53
N PHE A 5 -35.36 -21.70 16.56
CA PHE A 5 -34.83 -20.31 16.39
C PHE A 5 -33.30 -20.24 16.26
N LYS A 6 -32.55 -21.29 16.59
CA LYS A 6 -31.07 -21.28 16.49
C LYS A 6 -30.56 -21.09 15.05
N LEU A 7 -31.24 -21.69 14.09
CA LEU A 7 -30.83 -21.62 12.68
C LEU A 7 -31.04 -20.24 12.06
N PRO A 8 -32.24 -19.62 12.13
CA PRO A 8 -32.45 -18.26 11.61
C PRO A 8 -31.59 -17.20 12.31
N ILE A 9 -31.34 -17.34 13.61
CA ILE A 9 -30.43 -16.43 14.35
C ILE A 9 -29.00 -16.56 13.81
N ALA A 10 -28.51 -17.77 13.57
CA ALA A 10 -27.18 -17.97 13.01
C ALA A 10 -27.03 -17.40 11.60
N ILE A 11 -28.04 -17.55 10.75
CA ILE A 11 -28.08 -16.95 9.42
C ILE A 11 -28.04 -15.41 9.51
N ALA A 12 -28.86 -14.82 10.41
CA ALA A 12 -28.91 -13.38 10.60
C ALA A 12 -27.55 -12.81 11.04
N PHE A 13 -26.83 -13.48 11.95
CA PHE A 13 -25.49 -13.08 12.37
C PHE A 13 -24.46 -13.16 11.22
N ILE A 14 -24.51 -14.20 10.39
CA ILE A 14 -23.60 -14.28 9.25
C ILE A 14 -23.92 -13.22 8.20
N LEU A 15 -25.21 -12.99 7.90
CA LEU A 15 -25.63 -11.92 6.99
C LEU A 15 -25.20 -10.52 7.49
N SER A 16 -25.21 -10.29 8.81
CA SER A 16 -24.75 -9.03 9.38
C SER A 16 -23.26 -8.75 9.12
N ILE A 17 -22.42 -9.79 9.00
CA ILE A 17 -21.01 -9.63 8.58
C ILE A 17 -20.93 -9.09 7.15
N TYR A 18 -21.71 -9.68 6.22
CA TYR A 18 -21.73 -9.23 4.83
C TYR A 18 -22.27 -7.81 4.69
N LEU A 19 -23.29 -7.44 5.48
CA LEU A 19 -23.83 -6.07 5.51
C LEU A 19 -22.80 -5.06 6.01
N SER A 20 -22.09 -5.40 7.09
CA SER A 20 -21.02 -4.56 7.64
C SER A 20 -19.85 -4.42 6.66
N PHE A 21 -19.53 -5.48 5.93
CA PHE A 21 -18.53 -5.43 4.86
C PHE A 21 -18.99 -4.56 3.70
N ALA A 22 -20.24 -4.68 3.25
CA ALA A 22 -20.80 -3.85 2.18
C ALA A 22 -20.73 -2.35 2.53
N PHE A 23 -21.03 -2.00 3.78
CA PHE A 23 -20.90 -0.62 4.28
C PHE A 23 -19.45 -0.12 4.24
N LEU A 24 -18.49 -0.94 4.68
CA LEU A 24 -17.06 -0.59 4.59
C LEU A 24 -16.58 -0.46 3.14
N TYR A 25 -17.08 -1.33 2.27
CA TYR A 25 -16.80 -1.30 0.83
C TYR A 25 -17.28 0.01 0.17
N ASP A 26 -18.50 0.45 0.50
CA ASP A 26 -19.06 1.72 0.03
C ASP A 26 -18.27 2.93 0.53
N ILE A 27 -17.88 2.94 1.81
CA ILE A 27 -17.02 4.00 2.36
C ILE A 27 -15.69 4.07 1.59
N ALA A 28 -15.02 2.94 1.40
CA ALA A 28 -13.77 2.89 0.64
C ALA A 28 -13.97 3.39 -0.81
N GLY A 29 -15.09 3.02 -1.45
CA GLY A 29 -15.46 3.47 -2.78
C GLY A 29 -15.63 4.98 -2.85
N THR A 30 -16.42 5.56 -1.95
CA THR A 30 -16.66 7.02 -1.92
C THR A 30 -15.39 7.82 -1.65
N LEU A 31 -14.52 7.33 -0.77
CA LEU A 31 -13.21 7.95 -0.49
C LEU A 31 -12.33 7.98 -1.75
N ILE A 32 -12.30 6.92 -2.54
CA ILE A 32 -11.45 6.83 -3.74
C ILE A 32 -12.04 7.63 -4.90
N THR A 33 -13.36 7.55 -5.14
CA THR A 33 -13.99 8.14 -6.33
C THR A 33 -14.28 9.64 -6.21
N HIS A 34 -14.58 10.15 -5.01
CA HIS A 34 -15.04 11.52 -4.82
C HIS A 34 -13.99 12.46 -4.19
N SER A 35 -12.83 11.97 -3.77
CA SER A 35 -11.81 12.84 -3.20
C SER A 35 -10.93 13.49 -4.28
N ASN A 36 -11.14 14.77 -4.55
CA ASN A 36 -10.37 15.52 -5.54
C ASN A 36 -8.91 15.78 -5.13
N ASN A 37 -8.60 15.75 -3.83
CA ASN A 37 -7.29 16.14 -3.29
C ASN A 37 -6.43 14.97 -2.79
N ILE A 38 -6.89 13.72 -2.91
CA ILE A 38 -6.23 12.57 -2.32
C ILE A 38 -5.72 11.66 -3.43
N TYR A 39 -4.41 11.42 -3.41
CA TYR A 39 -3.73 10.53 -4.34
C TYR A 39 -3.74 9.11 -3.75
N PHE A 40 -4.37 8.17 -4.44
CA PHE A 40 -4.49 6.77 -4.02
C PHE A 40 -3.69 5.79 -4.89
N ASP A 41 -2.67 6.26 -5.59
CA ASP A 41 -1.80 5.36 -6.34
C ASP A 41 -0.72 4.77 -5.41
N PHE A 42 -0.98 3.60 -4.86
CA PHE A 42 -0.05 2.90 -3.95
C PHE A 42 1.21 2.36 -4.64
N THR A 43 1.33 2.51 -5.95
CA THR A 43 2.59 2.26 -6.67
C THR A 43 3.51 3.47 -6.63
N LYS A 44 3.01 4.64 -6.23
CA LYS A 44 3.74 5.91 -6.12
C LYS A 44 3.86 6.37 -4.67
N LEU A 45 4.59 5.61 -3.86
CA LEU A 45 4.70 5.80 -2.41
C LEU A 45 5.23 7.17 -1.99
N VAL A 46 6.13 7.76 -2.79
CA VAL A 46 6.71 9.09 -2.54
C VAL A 46 5.69 10.21 -2.72
N ASP A 47 4.71 10.00 -3.60
CA ASP A 47 3.71 11.00 -3.97
C ASP A 47 2.45 10.93 -3.07
N LEU A 48 2.42 10.01 -2.09
CA LEU A 48 1.33 9.89 -1.13
C LEU A 48 1.31 11.08 -0.17
N HIS A 49 0.23 11.85 -0.19
CA HIS A 49 0.00 12.97 0.71
C HIS A 49 -0.37 12.48 2.12
N PHE A 50 -0.19 13.34 3.12
CA PHE A 50 -0.58 13.04 4.50
C PHE A 50 -2.04 12.55 4.62
N LEU A 51 -2.97 13.14 3.87
CA LEU A 51 -4.38 12.73 3.86
C LEU A 51 -4.56 11.31 3.35
N SER A 52 -3.79 10.86 2.35
CA SER A 52 -3.84 9.48 1.86
C SER A 52 -3.45 8.46 2.95
N TRP A 53 -2.49 8.80 3.83
CA TRP A 53 -2.13 7.99 4.99
C TRP A 53 -3.23 7.94 6.04
N VAL A 54 -3.93 9.06 6.27
CA VAL A 54 -5.08 9.12 7.21
C VAL A 54 -6.21 8.22 6.70
N ASP A 55 -6.56 8.32 5.41
CA ASP A 55 -7.63 7.51 4.82
C ASP A 55 -7.29 6.02 4.81
N LEU A 56 -6.03 5.68 4.50
CA LEU A 56 -5.54 4.31 4.61
C LEU A 56 -5.65 3.78 6.06
N GLY A 57 -5.37 4.65 7.04
CA GLY A 57 -5.57 4.37 8.46
C GLY A 57 -7.03 4.11 8.80
N ILE A 58 -7.96 4.92 8.28
CA ILE A 58 -9.42 4.75 8.49
C ILE A 58 -9.89 3.42 7.91
N VAL A 59 -9.52 3.10 6.67
CA VAL A 59 -9.86 1.83 6.04
C VAL A 59 -9.26 0.65 6.79
N GLY A 60 -7.99 0.75 7.21
CA GLY A 60 -7.31 -0.27 8.00
C GLY A 60 -7.95 -0.52 9.36
N MET A 61 -8.37 0.54 10.06
CA MET A 61 -9.12 0.44 11.32
C MET A 61 -10.53 -0.16 11.11
N GLY A 62 -11.18 0.16 9.99
CA GLY A 62 -12.45 -0.46 9.60
C GLY A 62 -12.32 -1.96 9.37
N ILE A 63 -11.27 -2.40 8.67
CA ILE A 63 -10.95 -3.82 8.48
C ILE A 63 -10.65 -4.51 9.81
N LEU A 64 -9.89 -3.87 10.70
CA LEU A 64 -9.61 -4.40 12.04
C LEU A 64 -10.91 -4.56 12.85
N ALA A 65 -11.79 -3.56 12.85
CA ALA A 65 -13.07 -3.61 13.53
C ALA A 65 -13.97 -4.73 12.99
N LEU A 66 -14.03 -4.87 11.65
CA LEU A 66 -14.77 -5.95 11.01
C LEU A 66 -14.18 -7.32 11.34
N ASN A 67 -12.85 -7.43 11.41
CA ASN A 67 -12.16 -8.65 11.79
C ASN A 67 -12.49 -9.09 13.24
N ILE A 68 -12.54 -8.13 14.18
CA ILE A 68 -12.97 -8.35 15.57
C ILE A 68 -14.47 -8.71 15.63
N TYR A 69 -15.29 -8.06 14.80
CA TYR A 69 -16.72 -8.36 14.70
C TYR A 69 -16.97 -9.78 14.21
N ILE A 70 -16.22 -10.26 13.22
CA ILE A 70 -16.28 -11.66 12.78
C ILE A 70 -15.96 -12.61 13.95
N ASP A 71 -14.92 -12.34 14.73
CA ASP A 71 -14.55 -13.17 15.90
C ASP A 71 -15.68 -13.19 16.95
N LEU A 72 -16.31 -12.02 17.21
CA LEU A 72 -17.45 -11.93 18.13
C LEU A 72 -18.64 -12.77 17.65
N VAL A 73 -18.98 -12.67 16.36
CA VAL A 73 -20.08 -13.42 15.77
C VAL A 73 -19.79 -14.92 15.85
N LEU A 74 -18.60 -15.37 15.49
CA LEU A 74 -18.20 -16.77 15.57
C LEU A 74 -18.24 -17.28 17.02
N PHE A 75 -17.83 -16.47 18.00
CA PHE A 75 -17.95 -16.79 19.43
C PHE A 75 -19.41 -16.97 19.86
N ILE A 76 -20.33 -16.10 19.41
CA ILE A 76 -21.77 -16.23 19.68
C ILE A 76 -22.33 -17.51 19.04
N LEU A 77 -21.97 -17.78 17.78
CA LEU A 77 -22.40 -18.98 17.07
C LEU A 77 -21.95 -20.26 17.76
N LYS A 78 -20.76 -20.29 18.36
CA LYS A 78 -20.25 -21.41 19.15
C LYS A 78 -21.10 -21.68 20.40
N LYS A 79 -21.58 -20.60 21.07
CA LYS A 79 -22.48 -20.73 22.22
C LYS A 79 -23.87 -21.27 21.86
N LEU A 80 -24.27 -21.20 20.60
CA LEU A 80 -25.53 -21.80 20.13
C LEU A 80 -25.48 -23.33 20.02
N GLU A 81 -24.30 -23.94 20.26
CA GLU A 81 -24.10 -25.42 20.22
C GLU A 81 -24.59 -26.09 18.91
N LEU A 82 -24.33 -25.42 17.77
CA LEU A 82 -24.62 -25.98 16.45
C LEU A 82 -23.61 -27.07 16.11
N LYS A 83 -24.09 -28.15 15.45
CA LYS A 83 -23.17 -29.19 14.94
C LYS A 83 -22.21 -28.56 13.90
N PRO A 84 -20.94 -28.99 13.84
CA PRO A 84 -19.98 -28.46 12.87
C PRO A 84 -20.44 -28.52 11.41
N THR A 85 -21.13 -29.60 11.06
CA THR A 85 -21.74 -29.75 9.72
C THR A 85 -22.86 -28.77 9.46
N GLN A 86 -23.67 -28.44 10.47
CA GLN A 86 -24.73 -27.42 10.34
C GLN A 86 -24.14 -26.02 10.19
N LEU A 87 -23.11 -25.70 10.95
CA LEU A 87 -22.39 -24.41 10.84
C LEU A 87 -21.78 -24.25 9.44
N LEU A 88 -21.13 -25.28 8.91
CA LEU A 88 -20.57 -25.29 7.56
C LEU A 88 -21.66 -25.09 6.50
N ASN A 89 -22.77 -25.82 6.62
CA ASN A 89 -23.88 -25.70 5.67
C ASN A 89 -24.53 -24.32 5.70
N ILE A 90 -24.65 -23.69 6.88
CA ILE A 90 -25.14 -22.31 7.02
C ILE A 90 -24.19 -21.33 6.35
N GLN A 91 -22.88 -21.48 6.57
CA GLN A 91 -21.86 -20.65 5.94
C GLN A 91 -21.90 -20.78 4.42
N LEU A 92 -21.93 -22.01 3.88
CA LEU A 92 -22.06 -22.27 2.45
C LEU A 92 -23.37 -21.72 1.88
N ALA A 93 -24.50 -21.93 2.56
CA ALA A 93 -25.80 -21.41 2.13
C ALA A 93 -25.83 -19.88 2.13
N SER A 94 -25.22 -19.22 3.13
CA SER A 94 -25.12 -17.75 3.18
C SER A 94 -24.24 -17.21 2.05
N VAL A 95 -23.12 -17.85 1.74
CA VAL A 95 -22.25 -17.51 0.60
C VAL A 95 -23.02 -17.63 -0.72
N ILE A 96 -23.69 -18.74 -0.95
CA ILE A 96 -24.51 -18.97 -2.16
C ILE A 96 -25.61 -17.91 -2.26
N PHE A 97 -26.30 -17.62 -1.16
CA PHE A 97 -27.36 -16.61 -1.12
C PHE A 97 -26.84 -15.21 -1.44
N VAL A 98 -25.70 -14.81 -0.84
CA VAL A 98 -25.05 -13.51 -1.11
C VAL A 98 -24.58 -13.44 -2.56
N ILE A 99 -23.97 -14.49 -3.11
CA ILE A 99 -23.55 -14.55 -4.52
C ILE A 99 -24.77 -14.44 -5.45
N LEU A 100 -25.87 -15.13 -5.14
CA LEU A 100 -27.11 -15.04 -5.94
C LEU A 100 -27.71 -13.65 -5.93
N ILE A 101 -27.83 -13.00 -4.77
CA ILE A 101 -28.34 -11.62 -4.68
C ILE A 101 -27.44 -10.66 -5.45
N ILE A 102 -26.12 -10.80 -5.29
CA ILE A 102 -25.15 -9.93 -5.98
C ILE A 102 -25.13 -10.17 -7.48
N SER A 103 -25.29 -11.41 -7.94
CA SER A 103 -25.39 -11.71 -9.37
C SER A 103 -26.65 -11.12 -10.02
N ILE A 104 -27.71 -10.92 -9.23
CA ILE A 104 -28.96 -10.29 -9.70
C ILE A 104 -28.84 -8.75 -9.72
N TYR A 105 -28.14 -8.16 -8.73
CA TYR A 105 -28.08 -6.70 -8.55
C TYR A 105 -26.78 -6.06 -9.05
N ILE A 106 -25.64 -6.75 -9.01
CA ILE A 106 -24.31 -6.17 -9.30
C ILE A 106 -23.40 -7.26 -9.87
N GLU A 107 -23.29 -7.31 -11.18
CA GLU A 107 -22.48 -8.30 -11.93
C GLU A 107 -20.97 -8.40 -11.54
N LYS A 108 -20.45 -7.50 -10.70
CA LYS A 108 -18.99 -7.31 -10.58
C LYS A 108 -18.33 -7.69 -9.24
N ASN A 109 -19.05 -8.11 -8.19
CA ASN A 109 -18.46 -8.29 -6.83
C ASN A 109 -18.35 -9.73 -6.33
N SER A 110 -18.57 -10.74 -7.15
CA SER A 110 -18.59 -12.15 -6.73
C SER A 110 -17.28 -12.63 -6.10
N LEU A 111 -16.13 -12.22 -6.64
CA LEU A 111 -14.80 -12.64 -6.17
C LEU A 111 -14.50 -12.13 -4.75
N VAL A 112 -14.80 -10.86 -4.46
CA VAL A 112 -14.55 -10.21 -3.17
C VAL A 112 -15.35 -10.89 -2.05
N ASN A 113 -16.64 -11.19 -2.32
CA ASN A 113 -17.50 -11.90 -1.38
C ASN A 113 -17.06 -13.35 -1.15
N LEU A 114 -16.52 -14.00 -2.17
CA LEU A 114 -15.95 -15.34 -2.04
C LEU A 114 -14.71 -15.35 -1.15
N LEU A 115 -13.84 -14.35 -1.29
CA LEU A 115 -12.67 -14.18 -0.41
C LEU A 115 -13.07 -13.87 1.04
N LEU A 116 -14.12 -13.04 1.25
CA LEU A 116 -14.68 -12.80 2.59
C LEU A 116 -15.21 -14.09 3.21
N ALA A 117 -15.93 -14.92 2.44
CA ALA A 117 -16.37 -16.24 2.88
C ALA A 117 -15.20 -17.13 3.29
N LEU A 118 -14.11 -17.10 2.53
CA LEU A 118 -12.88 -17.83 2.86
C LEU A 118 -12.28 -17.36 4.19
N ILE A 119 -12.28 -16.06 4.48
CA ILE A 119 -11.85 -15.52 5.78
C ILE A 119 -12.73 -16.09 6.91
N ILE A 120 -14.06 -16.07 6.76
CA ILE A 120 -15.00 -16.58 7.76
C ILE A 120 -14.75 -18.09 7.98
N LEU A 121 -14.52 -18.86 6.90
CA LEU A 121 -14.21 -20.29 6.98
C LEU A 121 -12.89 -20.54 7.72
N ILE A 122 -11.79 -19.85 7.35
CA ILE A 122 -10.49 -20.01 8.00
C ILE A 122 -10.61 -19.73 9.51
N LYS A 123 -11.31 -18.66 9.90
CA LYS A 123 -11.53 -18.34 11.31
C LYS A 123 -12.39 -19.36 12.02
N SER A 124 -13.46 -19.84 11.40
CA SER A 124 -14.39 -20.84 11.99
C SER A 124 -13.70 -22.18 12.22
N PHE A 125 -12.89 -22.65 11.26
CA PHE A 125 -12.15 -23.90 11.39
C PHE A 125 -10.84 -23.76 12.15
N GLY A 126 -10.23 -22.57 12.11
CA GLY A 126 -8.96 -22.28 12.76
C GLY A 126 -9.00 -22.55 14.26
N GLU A 127 -10.07 -22.16 14.95
CA GLU A 127 -10.24 -22.42 16.38
C GLU A 127 -10.33 -23.93 16.72
N LYS A 128 -10.90 -24.75 15.85
CA LYS A 128 -11.14 -26.16 16.14
C LYS A 128 -9.95 -27.06 15.84
N TYR A 129 -9.24 -26.79 14.73
CA TYR A 129 -8.14 -27.63 14.24
C TYR A 129 -6.76 -27.04 14.54
N PHE A 130 -6.69 -25.73 14.85
CA PHE A 130 -5.47 -24.96 14.93
C PHE A 130 -5.33 -24.18 16.26
N ASP A 131 -5.81 -24.71 17.38
CA ASP A 131 -5.58 -24.11 18.73
C ASP A 131 -4.12 -23.73 18.98
N ARG A 132 -3.20 -24.27 18.19
CA ARG A 132 -1.75 -24.02 18.26
C ARG A 132 -1.17 -23.16 17.12
N HIS A 133 -1.98 -22.86 16.06
CA HIS A 133 -1.53 -22.13 14.86
C HIS A 133 -2.12 -20.71 14.76
N VAL A 134 -2.33 -20.07 15.90
CA VAL A 134 -3.00 -18.76 15.97
C VAL A 134 -2.36 -17.74 15.01
N LEU A 135 -1.05 -17.69 14.97
CA LEU A 135 -0.32 -16.69 14.17
C LEU A 135 -0.42 -16.91 12.66
N THR A 136 -0.29 -18.17 12.19
CA THR A 136 -0.42 -18.48 10.76
C THR A 136 -1.81 -18.15 10.24
N ASN A 137 -2.84 -18.40 11.06
CA ASN A 137 -4.21 -18.05 10.71
C ASN A 137 -4.39 -16.52 10.60
N TYR A 138 -3.80 -15.76 11.52
CA TYR A 138 -3.84 -14.28 11.43
C TYR A 138 -3.12 -13.77 10.18
N ILE A 139 -1.93 -14.29 9.86
CA ILE A 139 -1.19 -13.90 8.65
C ILE A 139 -2.00 -14.25 7.39
N ALA A 140 -2.58 -15.45 7.31
CA ALA A 140 -3.42 -15.85 6.18
C ALA A 140 -4.65 -14.93 6.02
N VAL A 141 -5.30 -14.56 7.11
CA VAL A 141 -6.43 -13.63 7.11
C VAL A 141 -5.99 -12.23 6.66
N LEU A 142 -4.82 -11.73 7.11
CA LEU A 142 -4.29 -10.44 6.69
C LEU A 142 -3.92 -10.42 5.20
N ILE A 143 -3.37 -11.53 4.67
CA ILE A 143 -3.12 -11.66 3.22
C ILE A 143 -4.44 -11.57 2.44
N LEU A 144 -5.48 -12.26 2.88
CA LEU A 144 -6.78 -12.20 2.23
C LEU A 144 -7.40 -10.80 2.29
N TRP A 145 -7.29 -10.11 3.42
CA TRP A 145 -7.71 -8.70 3.54
C TRP A 145 -6.93 -7.78 2.59
N ALA A 146 -5.63 -7.98 2.46
CA ALA A 146 -4.81 -7.22 1.51
C ALA A 146 -5.26 -7.46 0.06
N ILE A 147 -5.54 -8.71 -0.32
CA ILE A 147 -6.04 -9.07 -1.65
C ILE A 147 -7.42 -8.44 -1.91
N ILE A 148 -8.36 -8.56 -0.96
CA ILE A 148 -9.69 -7.93 -1.05
C ILE A 148 -9.55 -6.42 -1.26
N SER A 149 -8.71 -5.76 -0.45
CA SER A 149 -8.48 -4.32 -0.54
C SER A 149 -7.84 -3.92 -1.86
N THR A 150 -6.91 -4.71 -2.39
CA THR A 150 -6.29 -4.48 -3.71
C THR A 150 -7.33 -4.56 -4.83
N ILE A 151 -8.17 -5.58 -4.84
CA ILE A 151 -9.23 -5.74 -5.86
C ILE A 151 -10.23 -4.60 -5.77
N THR A 152 -10.64 -4.24 -4.55
CA THR A 152 -11.57 -3.12 -4.29
C THR A 152 -10.97 -1.80 -4.77
N HIS A 153 -9.73 -1.53 -4.38
CA HIS A 153 -8.99 -0.33 -4.79
C HIS A 153 -8.85 -0.24 -6.31
N ALA A 154 -8.40 -1.32 -6.96
CA ALA A 154 -8.20 -1.36 -8.41
C ALA A 154 -9.49 -1.02 -9.17
N ARG A 155 -10.63 -1.53 -8.70
CA ARG A 155 -11.93 -1.26 -9.30
C ARG A 155 -12.34 0.21 -9.19
N PHE A 156 -12.32 0.77 -7.98
CA PHE A 156 -12.72 2.17 -7.77
C PHE A 156 -11.73 3.16 -8.40
N TYR A 157 -10.46 2.79 -8.45
CA TYR A 157 -9.45 3.58 -9.14
C TYR A 157 -9.70 3.61 -10.66
N GLN A 158 -10.09 2.46 -11.26
CA GLN A 158 -10.49 2.40 -12.66
C GLN A 158 -11.77 3.21 -12.93
N GLU A 159 -12.76 3.16 -12.05
CA GLU A 159 -13.98 3.98 -12.17
C GLU A 159 -13.64 5.48 -12.13
N ARG A 160 -12.73 5.88 -11.24
CA ARG A 160 -12.22 7.25 -11.19
C ARG A 160 -11.51 7.65 -12.49
N ASP A 161 -10.63 6.78 -13.02
CA ASP A 161 -9.93 7.03 -14.28
C ASP A 161 -10.92 7.25 -15.44
N LEU A 162 -12.00 6.49 -15.50
CA LEU A 162 -13.05 6.68 -16.49
C LEU A 162 -13.78 8.03 -16.34
N ILE A 163 -14.00 8.47 -15.11
CA ILE A 163 -14.59 9.79 -14.83
C ILE A 163 -13.61 10.90 -15.26
N ASP A 164 -12.35 10.78 -14.91
CA ASP A 164 -11.30 11.75 -15.28
C ASP A 164 -11.12 11.83 -16.80
N MET A 165 -11.16 10.70 -17.50
CA MET A 165 -11.15 10.65 -18.97
C MET A 165 -12.35 11.36 -19.58
N LYS A 166 -13.56 11.18 -19.04
CA LYS A 166 -14.76 11.89 -19.50
C LYS A 166 -14.63 13.40 -19.33
N ILE A 167 -14.15 13.84 -18.17
CA ILE A 167 -13.92 15.25 -17.90
C ILE A 167 -12.88 15.82 -18.88
N LEU A 168 -11.78 15.08 -19.11
CA LEU A 168 -10.75 15.52 -20.04
C LEU A 168 -11.25 15.58 -21.48
N LEU A 169 -12.04 14.59 -21.93
CA LEU A 169 -12.71 14.60 -23.25
C LEU A 169 -13.67 15.79 -23.39
N ASN A 170 -14.43 16.09 -22.35
CA ASN A 170 -15.35 17.23 -22.34
C ASN A 170 -14.60 18.56 -22.45
N ASN A 171 -13.48 18.68 -21.76
CA ASN A 171 -12.62 19.87 -21.85
C ASN A 171 -11.94 20.02 -23.21
N LEU A 172 -11.57 18.90 -23.87
CA LEU A 172 -11.02 18.91 -25.22
C LEU A 172 -12.09 19.26 -26.28
N GLN A 173 -13.35 18.93 -25.99
CA GLN A 173 -14.47 19.25 -26.86
C GLN A 173 -14.96 20.67 -26.69
N SER A 174 -14.72 21.29 -25.51
CA SER A 174 -15.25 22.64 -25.26
C SER A 174 -14.77 23.56 -26.37
N GLU A 175 -15.73 24.11 -27.11
CA GLU A 175 -15.47 25.00 -28.23
C GLU A 175 -14.74 26.27 -27.77
N ASP A 176 -14.89 26.63 -26.49
CA ASP A 176 -14.22 27.78 -25.85
C ASP A 176 -13.29 27.34 -24.73
N ASP A 177 -12.12 27.94 -24.69
CA ASP A 177 -11.24 27.88 -23.54
C ASP A 177 -11.81 28.80 -22.44
N LEU A 178 -12.62 28.23 -21.56
CA LEU A 178 -13.30 28.95 -20.48
C LEU A 178 -12.34 29.82 -19.63
N ASN A 179 -11.10 29.35 -19.45
CA ASN A 179 -10.09 30.08 -18.70
C ASN A 179 -9.55 31.28 -19.49
N ALA A 180 -9.35 31.14 -20.80
CA ALA A 180 -8.97 32.27 -21.66
C ALA A 180 -10.12 33.29 -21.75
N VAL A 181 -11.36 32.79 -21.93
CA VAL A 181 -12.55 33.64 -22.02
C VAL A 181 -12.76 34.46 -20.75
N SER A 182 -12.55 33.91 -19.58
CA SER A 182 -12.67 34.66 -18.31
C SER A 182 -11.69 35.79 -18.19
N LEU A 183 -10.50 35.72 -18.83
CA LEU A 183 -9.47 36.76 -18.82
C LEU A 183 -9.67 37.81 -19.89
N PHE A 184 -10.40 37.48 -20.98
CA PHE A 184 -10.54 38.41 -22.12
C PHE A 184 -11.26 39.72 -21.75
N SER A 185 -12.27 39.65 -20.88
CA SER A 185 -13.00 40.87 -20.45
C SER A 185 -12.11 41.86 -19.70
N ASP A 186 -11.23 41.34 -18.83
CA ASP A 186 -10.29 42.18 -18.08
C ASP A 186 -9.22 42.79 -19.00
N ILE A 187 -8.75 42.01 -19.98
CA ILE A 187 -7.76 42.43 -20.97
C ILE A 187 -8.31 43.54 -21.89
N GLU A 188 -9.56 43.39 -22.36
CA GLU A 188 -10.21 44.42 -23.17
C GLU A 188 -10.24 45.77 -22.46
N SER A 189 -10.75 45.74 -21.24
CA SER A 189 -10.85 46.96 -20.42
C SER A 189 -9.48 47.52 -20.07
N GLY A 190 -8.52 46.65 -19.81
CA GLY A 190 -7.12 47.01 -19.53
C GLY A 190 -6.48 47.71 -20.72
N ILE A 191 -6.51 47.13 -21.91
CA ILE A 191 -5.90 47.66 -23.14
C ILE A 191 -6.55 49.00 -23.55
N SER A 192 -7.89 49.07 -23.52
CA SER A 192 -8.60 50.30 -23.91
C SER A 192 -8.28 51.50 -23.03
N ASN A 193 -8.01 51.29 -21.74
CA ASN A 193 -7.81 52.36 -20.74
C ASN A 193 -6.35 52.59 -20.35
N ASP A 194 -5.39 51.84 -20.89
CA ASP A 194 -3.99 51.88 -20.51
C ASP A 194 -3.33 53.20 -20.88
N LYS A 195 -2.89 53.95 -19.87
CA LYS A 195 -2.23 55.24 -20.06
C LYS A 195 -0.83 55.09 -20.66
N GLU A 196 -0.09 54.05 -20.33
CA GLU A 196 1.24 53.80 -20.87
C GLU A 196 1.18 53.42 -22.34
N LEU A 197 0.21 52.56 -22.70
CA LEU A 197 -0.04 52.17 -24.09
C LEU A 197 -0.44 53.37 -24.94
N LYS A 198 -1.31 54.26 -24.43
CA LYS A 198 -1.67 55.52 -25.09
C LYS A 198 -0.47 56.42 -25.30
N HIS A 199 0.43 56.52 -24.32
CA HIS A 199 1.66 57.29 -24.44
C HIS A 199 2.62 56.68 -25.47
N LEU A 200 2.76 55.36 -25.50
CA LEU A 200 3.55 54.67 -26.52
C LEU A 200 3.03 54.91 -27.93
N PHE A 201 1.71 54.89 -28.14
CA PHE A 201 1.11 55.25 -29.43
C PHE A 201 1.37 56.69 -29.82
N ASN A 202 1.39 57.64 -28.88
CA ASN A 202 1.70 59.04 -29.16
C ASN A 202 3.15 59.25 -29.60
N ILE A 203 4.11 58.54 -29.04
CA ILE A 203 5.54 58.65 -29.38
C ILE A 203 5.86 57.89 -30.68
N SER A 204 5.23 56.78 -30.93
CA SER A 204 5.57 55.85 -32.04
C SER A 204 4.83 56.14 -33.34
N LEU A 205 3.77 56.97 -33.31
CA LEU A 205 2.90 57.20 -34.46
C LEU A 205 3.48 57.95 -35.65
N PRO A 206 4.64 58.62 -35.61
CA PRO A 206 5.28 59.03 -36.86
C PRO A 206 6.24 58.00 -37.45
N TYR A 207 6.76 57.00 -36.70
CA TYR A 207 7.78 56.05 -37.15
C TYR A 207 7.69 54.69 -36.42
N THR A 208 7.11 53.72 -37.04
CA THR A 208 7.52 52.30 -37.27
C THR A 208 8.12 51.46 -36.13
N ASN A 209 8.04 51.79 -34.86
CA ASN A 209 8.48 50.84 -33.81
C ASN A 209 7.30 50.09 -33.18
N THR A 210 6.65 49.27 -33.98
CA THR A 210 5.55 48.42 -33.55
C THR A 210 6.01 47.23 -32.69
N GLU A 211 7.30 46.86 -32.71
CA GLU A 211 7.87 45.79 -31.89
C GLU A 211 7.83 46.13 -30.42
N GLY A 212 8.20 47.32 -30.01
CA GLY A 212 8.13 47.76 -28.60
C GLY A 212 6.70 47.75 -28.05
N ILE A 213 5.70 48.09 -28.89
CA ILE A 213 4.29 48.06 -28.52
C ILE A 213 3.81 46.60 -28.42
N ASN A 214 4.22 45.72 -29.35
CA ASN A 214 3.91 44.29 -29.30
C ASN A 214 4.45 43.65 -28.02
N ASP A 215 5.69 43.95 -27.69
CA ASP A 215 6.33 43.41 -26.47
C ASP A 215 5.65 43.90 -25.21
N PHE A 216 5.27 45.17 -25.17
CA PHE A 216 4.55 45.76 -24.04
C PHE A 216 3.19 45.07 -23.85
N ILE A 217 2.37 44.97 -24.89
CA ILE A 217 1.04 44.35 -24.82
C ILE A 217 1.17 42.85 -24.44
N LYS A 218 2.13 42.14 -25.07
CA LYS A 218 2.39 40.74 -24.81
C LYS A 218 2.82 40.47 -23.37
N LYS A 219 3.76 41.27 -22.84
CA LYS A 219 4.25 41.13 -21.47
C LYS A 219 3.18 41.45 -20.42
N LYS A 220 2.43 42.56 -20.63
CA LYS A 220 1.48 43.06 -19.65
C LYS A 220 0.17 42.29 -19.63
N TYR A 221 -0.39 41.92 -20.79
CA TYR A 221 -1.74 41.37 -20.90
C TYR A 221 -1.82 39.89 -21.30
N PHE A 222 -0.83 39.39 -22.04
CA PHE A 222 -0.81 38.01 -22.54
C PHE A 222 0.26 37.14 -21.89
N SER A 223 0.63 37.49 -20.66
CA SER A 223 1.47 36.69 -19.79
C SER A 223 0.64 35.59 -19.06
N GLY A 224 1.28 34.65 -18.38
CA GLY A 224 0.62 33.61 -17.61
C GLY A 224 -0.11 32.57 -18.48
N TYR A 225 -1.37 32.31 -18.21
CA TYR A 225 -2.17 31.30 -18.91
C TYR A 225 -2.28 31.51 -20.41
N LEU A 226 -2.43 32.75 -20.84
CA LEU A 226 -2.59 33.09 -22.27
C LEU A 226 -1.33 32.96 -23.10
N SER A 227 -0.22 32.72 -22.47
CA SER A 227 1.07 32.49 -23.18
C SER A 227 1.13 31.24 -24.02
N LYS A 228 0.20 30.31 -23.81
CA LYS A 228 0.04 29.13 -24.65
C LYS A 228 -0.40 29.47 -26.07
N TYR A 229 -0.94 30.68 -26.27
CA TYR A 229 -1.30 31.14 -27.60
C TYR A 229 -0.13 31.87 -28.27
N GLU A 230 0.00 31.67 -29.57
CA GLU A 230 0.84 32.54 -30.41
C GLU A 230 0.17 33.90 -30.54
N PHE A 231 0.86 34.94 -30.08
CA PHE A 231 0.34 36.31 -30.09
C PHE A 231 0.83 37.02 -31.32
N LYS A 232 -0.11 37.58 -32.11
CA LYS A 232 0.17 38.51 -33.23
C LYS A 232 -0.73 39.70 -33.08
N ALA A 233 -0.18 40.91 -33.13
CA ALA A 233 -0.95 42.15 -33.07
C ALA A 233 -0.71 43.00 -34.30
N TYR A 234 -1.78 43.67 -34.73
CA TYR A 234 -1.78 44.59 -35.87
C TYR A 234 -2.48 45.87 -35.46
N TYR A 235 -1.97 47.02 -35.93
CA TYR A 235 -2.43 48.35 -35.53
C TYR A 235 -2.90 49.13 -36.76
N TYR A 236 -4.06 49.73 -36.66
CA TYR A 236 -4.68 50.50 -37.73
C TYR A 236 -5.18 51.84 -37.19
N ASP A 237 -5.08 52.88 -38.01
CA ASP A 237 -5.66 54.19 -37.71
C ASP A 237 -7.18 54.17 -37.84
N GLN A 238 -7.86 55.29 -37.56
CA GLN A 238 -9.29 55.46 -37.71
C GLN A 238 -9.79 55.28 -39.15
N ASN A 239 -8.92 55.47 -40.16
CA ASN A 239 -9.21 55.29 -41.59
C ASN A 239 -8.91 53.85 -42.09
N ASN A 240 -8.56 52.91 -41.16
CA ASN A 240 -8.15 51.56 -41.44
C ASN A 240 -6.82 51.41 -42.20
N ILE A 241 -5.97 52.45 -42.14
CA ILE A 241 -4.62 52.43 -42.73
C ILE A 241 -3.70 51.68 -41.71
N PRO A 242 -2.96 50.69 -42.15
CA PRO A 242 -2.04 49.96 -41.26
C PRO A 242 -0.90 50.87 -40.80
N LEU A 243 -0.62 50.86 -39.51
CA LEU A 243 0.49 51.59 -38.89
C LEU A 243 1.81 50.83 -39.00
N ASN A 244 1.75 49.54 -39.35
CA ASN A 244 2.91 48.69 -39.59
C ASN A 244 3.09 48.46 -41.12
N PRO A 245 4.24 48.81 -41.70
CA PRO A 245 4.46 48.73 -43.15
C PRO A 245 4.37 47.30 -43.75
N ASN A 246 4.58 46.29 -42.94
CA ASN A 246 4.50 44.89 -43.37
C ASN A 246 3.11 44.25 -43.18
N SER A 247 2.12 44.98 -42.64
CA SER A 247 0.75 44.48 -42.50
C SER A 247 -0.07 44.81 -43.74
N GLN A 248 -0.33 43.83 -44.59
CA GLN A 248 -1.32 43.92 -45.66
C GLN A 248 -2.69 44.28 -45.07
N ASN A 249 -3.67 44.74 -45.91
CA ASN A 249 -5.05 45.17 -45.55
C ASN A 249 -5.87 44.07 -44.83
N ARG A 250 -5.40 43.53 -43.69
CA ARG A 250 -6.02 42.45 -42.92
C ARG A 250 -7.24 42.90 -42.09
N ILE A 251 -7.45 44.19 -41.86
CA ILE A 251 -8.59 44.66 -41.07
C ILE A 251 -9.91 44.29 -41.71
N ASN A 252 -10.01 44.37 -43.03
CA ASN A 252 -11.22 43.99 -43.78
C ASN A 252 -11.45 42.48 -43.68
N GLU A 253 -10.39 41.69 -43.71
CA GLU A 253 -10.45 40.24 -43.51
C GLU A 253 -11.00 39.89 -42.13
N TYR A 254 -10.56 40.55 -41.09
CA TYR A 254 -11.05 40.30 -39.70
C TYR A 254 -12.50 40.81 -39.54
N ARG A 255 -12.88 41.92 -40.15
CA ARG A 255 -14.27 42.42 -40.15
C ARG A 255 -15.23 41.44 -40.93
N GLU A 256 -14.74 40.91 -42.01
CA GLU A 256 -15.47 39.89 -42.76
C GLU A 256 -15.59 38.59 -41.97
N LYS A 257 -14.52 38.17 -41.23
CA LYS A 257 -14.61 37.04 -40.30
C LYS A 257 -15.61 37.29 -39.16
N VAL A 258 -15.70 38.53 -38.63
CA VAL A 258 -16.70 38.89 -37.59
C VAL A 258 -18.11 38.68 -38.12
N ILE A 259 -18.40 39.06 -39.38
CA ILE A 259 -19.75 39.00 -39.96
C ILE A 259 -20.13 37.54 -40.35
N ASN A 260 -19.20 36.79 -40.92
CA ASN A 260 -19.55 35.56 -41.66
C ASN A 260 -19.11 34.29 -40.96
N LYS A 261 -18.07 34.31 -40.07
CA LYS A 261 -17.39 33.07 -39.60
C LYS A 261 -16.90 33.13 -38.15
N SER A 262 -17.43 34.03 -37.33
CA SER A 262 -16.97 34.08 -35.92
C SER A 262 -18.14 34.09 -34.94
N ILE A 263 -17.83 33.62 -33.73
CA ILE A 263 -18.74 33.64 -32.58
C ILE A 263 -18.21 34.69 -31.61
N LYS A 264 -19.07 35.59 -31.19
CA LYS A 264 -18.72 36.62 -30.20
C LYS A 264 -18.56 36.00 -28.83
N VAL A 265 -17.37 36.17 -28.21
CA VAL A 265 -17.04 35.60 -26.91
C VAL A 265 -17.16 36.66 -25.80
N THR A 266 -16.57 37.87 -26.02
CA THR A 266 -16.75 39.03 -25.15
C THR A 266 -17.15 40.24 -26.00
N GLN A 267 -17.03 41.46 -25.50
CA GLN A 267 -17.46 42.62 -26.26
C GLN A 267 -16.65 42.81 -27.56
N ASN A 268 -15.34 42.59 -27.52
CA ASN A 268 -14.42 42.80 -28.63
C ASN A 268 -13.58 41.59 -29.00
N PHE A 269 -13.70 40.47 -28.26
CA PHE A 269 -13.07 39.19 -28.62
C PHE A 269 -14.06 38.27 -29.31
N TYR A 270 -13.56 37.65 -30.34
CA TYR A 270 -14.31 36.73 -31.20
C TYR A 270 -13.52 35.44 -31.35
N ARG A 271 -14.22 34.30 -31.35
CA ARG A 271 -13.67 33.03 -31.75
C ARG A 271 -13.82 32.90 -33.26
N ALA A 272 -12.71 32.66 -33.95
CA ALA A 272 -12.80 32.26 -35.35
C ALA A 272 -13.40 30.87 -35.42
N SER A 273 -14.24 30.62 -36.41
CA SER A 273 -14.75 29.27 -36.74
C SER A 273 -13.53 28.45 -37.25
N ALA A 274 -12.71 28.02 -36.34
CA ALA A 274 -11.52 27.22 -36.65
C ALA A 274 -11.89 25.75 -36.77
N GLU A 275 -11.07 25.01 -37.47
CA GLU A 275 -11.17 23.56 -37.47
C GLU A 275 -11.07 22.99 -36.06
N LEU A 276 -11.96 22.08 -35.69
CA LEU A 276 -12.05 21.47 -34.37
C LEU A 276 -10.67 21.07 -33.80
N GLY A 277 -10.39 21.51 -32.57
CA GLY A 277 -9.13 21.23 -31.87
C GLY A 277 -8.12 22.36 -31.90
N THR A 278 -8.36 23.42 -32.65
CA THR A 278 -7.56 24.66 -32.61
C THR A 278 -8.42 25.82 -32.12
N HIS A 279 -8.04 26.42 -30.98
CA HIS A 279 -8.70 27.63 -30.52
C HIS A 279 -8.00 28.82 -31.16
N GLU A 280 -8.68 29.52 -32.08
CA GLU A 280 -8.23 30.78 -32.64
C GLU A 280 -9.17 31.88 -32.18
N TYR A 281 -8.64 32.79 -31.39
CA TYR A 281 -9.35 33.97 -30.95
C TYR A 281 -8.75 35.22 -31.60
N PHE A 282 -9.58 36.17 -31.95
CA PHE A 282 -9.12 37.44 -32.37
C PHE A 282 -9.95 38.57 -31.74
N SER A 283 -9.35 39.71 -31.57
CA SER A 283 -10.04 40.87 -31.03
C SER A 283 -9.83 42.11 -31.93
N ILE A 284 -10.79 43.03 -31.87
CA ILE A 284 -10.70 44.36 -32.46
C ILE A 284 -11.00 45.34 -31.36
N ILE A 285 -9.94 45.88 -30.72
CA ILE A 285 -10.05 46.75 -29.54
C ILE A 285 -9.77 48.18 -29.96
N PRO A 286 -10.75 49.12 -29.90
CA PRO A 286 -10.52 50.53 -30.15
C PRO A 286 -9.83 51.18 -28.93
N VAL A 287 -8.69 51.76 -29.13
CA VAL A 287 -7.94 52.51 -28.12
C VAL A 287 -8.02 54.01 -28.50
N THR A 288 -8.69 54.82 -27.68
CA THR A 288 -8.79 56.25 -27.85
C THR A 288 -7.53 56.93 -27.26
N ILE A 289 -6.72 57.50 -28.10
CA ILE A 289 -5.46 58.20 -27.70
C ILE A 289 -5.78 59.61 -27.21
N ASP A 290 -6.46 60.41 -28.04
CA ASP A 290 -6.91 61.80 -27.79
C ASP A 290 -8.36 61.96 -28.24
N GLN A 291 -8.98 63.14 -28.02
CA GLN A 291 -10.36 63.42 -28.38
C GLN A 291 -10.73 63.13 -29.86
N ASN A 292 -9.70 63.06 -30.75
CA ASN A 292 -9.94 62.88 -32.22
C ASN A 292 -9.13 61.73 -32.84
N ARG A 293 -8.36 60.89 -32.07
CA ARG A 293 -7.58 59.78 -32.64
C ARG A 293 -7.91 58.49 -31.98
N ILE A 294 -8.34 57.53 -32.81
CA ILE A 294 -8.60 56.15 -32.38
C ILE A 294 -7.67 55.23 -33.16
N VAL A 295 -6.99 54.32 -32.41
CA VAL A 295 -6.20 53.22 -32.98
C VAL A 295 -6.95 51.94 -32.74
N ASN A 296 -7.22 51.18 -33.80
CA ASN A 296 -7.79 49.85 -33.73
C ASN A 296 -6.67 48.85 -33.55
N VAL A 297 -6.63 48.19 -32.41
CA VAL A 297 -5.69 47.10 -32.09
C VAL A 297 -6.34 45.78 -32.41
N ILE A 298 -5.82 45.08 -33.41
CA ILE A 298 -6.25 43.73 -33.75
C ILE A 298 -5.27 42.76 -33.11
N ILE A 299 -5.76 41.87 -32.25
CA ILE A 299 -4.96 40.83 -31.62
C ILE A 299 -5.44 39.49 -32.15
N ASN A 300 -4.54 38.68 -32.68
CA ASN A 300 -4.82 37.30 -33.07
C ASN A 300 -4.07 36.37 -32.13
N LEU A 301 -4.81 35.41 -31.56
CA LEU A 301 -4.36 34.37 -30.66
C LEU A 301 -4.64 33.03 -31.32
N SER A 302 -3.62 32.39 -31.85
CA SER A 302 -3.70 31.04 -32.39
C SER A 302 -3.05 30.05 -31.42
N ASN A 303 -3.62 28.86 -31.32
CA ASN A 303 -3.02 27.81 -30.51
C ASN A 303 -1.64 27.51 -31.11
N LYS A 304 -0.59 27.59 -30.28
CA LYS A 304 0.71 27.05 -30.70
C LYS A 304 0.51 25.56 -30.92
N ASP A 305 1.07 25.02 -32.00
CA ASP A 305 1.05 23.60 -32.30
C ASP A 305 1.19 22.74 -31.03
N PHE A 306 0.48 21.61 -30.98
CA PHE A 306 0.39 20.71 -29.82
C PHE A 306 1.74 20.13 -29.36
N SER A 307 2.86 20.81 -29.53
CA SER A 307 4.14 20.48 -28.92
C SER A 307 4.13 20.82 -27.43
N TYR A 308 3.41 20.02 -26.66
CA TYR A 308 3.30 20.11 -25.19
C TYR A 308 4.58 19.68 -24.45
N THR A 309 5.74 20.07 -24.89
CA THR A 309 7.01 19.60 -24.33
C THR A 309 7.64 20.56 -23.32
N VAL A 310 7.02 21.68 -23.01
CA VAL A 310 7.61 22.57 -21.99
C VAL A 310 6.79 22.51 -20.71
N PRO A 311 7.25 21.81 -19.66
CA PRO A 311 6.70 22.00 -18.33
C PRO A 311 7.04 23.42 -17.89
N TYR A 312 6.09 24.35 -18.01
CA TYR A 312 6.23 25.62 -17.31
C TYR A 312 6.36 25.33 -15.81
N PRO A 313 7.33 25.93 -15.12
CA PRO A 313 7.35 25.90 -13.67
C PRO A 313 5.98 26.34 -13.14
N GLU A 314 5.45 25.63 -12.16
CA GLU A 314 4.14 25.93 -11.55
C GLU A 314 4.01 27.38 -11.09
N ILE A 315 5.13 28.02 -10.79
CA ILE A 315 5.28 29.45 -10.44
C ILE A 315 4.85 30.42 -11.56
N LEU A 316 4.92 30.01 -12.82
CA LEU A 316 4.48 30.80 -13.96
C LEU A 316 3.01 30.58 -14.34
N THR A 317 2.35 29.61 -13.70
CA THR A 317 0.91 29.39 -13.85
C THR A 317 0.17 30.31 -12.89
N ASP A 318 -0.78 31.09 -13.41
CA ASP A 318 -1.59 32.02 -12.61
C ASP A 318 -2.33 31.24 -11.50
N MET A 319 -2.12 31.58 -10.23
CA MET A 319 -2.75 30.91 -9.07
C MET A 319 -4.28 30.98 -9.09
N ARG A 320 -4.89 31.86 -9.89
CA ARG A 320 -6.35 31.95 -10.07
C ARG A 320 -6.92 30.77 -10.86
N ILE A 321 -6.05 30.05 -11.59
CA ILE A 321 -6.44 28.93 -12.43
C ILE A 321 -5.78 27.67 -11.89
N ASN A 322 -6.18 27.29 -10.69
CA ASN A 322 -5.72 26.07 -10.01
C ASN A 322 -6.34 24.80 -10.61
N ASN A 323 -6.47 24.76 -11.94
CA ASN A 323 -6.83 23.57 -12.71
C ASN A 323 -5.61 22.74 -13.11
N SER A 324 -4.48 22.92 -12.42
CA SER A 324 -3.27 22.09 -12.60
C SER A 324 -3.51 20.60 -12.25
N GLN A 325 -4.61 20.30 -11.55
CA GLN A 325 -5.05 18.91 -11.31
C GLN A 325 -5.39 18.14 -12.60
N TYR A 326 -5.77 18.82 -13.68
CA TYR A 326 -6.15 18.19 -14.95
C TYR A 326 -4.98 17.84 -15.86
N TYR A 327 -3.76 18.22 -15.51
CA TYR A 327 -2.59 18.02 -16.35
C TYR A 327 -1.52 17.12 -15.73
N ASN A 328 -1.90 15.95 -15.23
CA ASN A 328 -0.95 14.84 -15.13
C ASN A 328 -0.67 14.30 -16.55
N LYS A 329 -0.19 15.20 -17.41
CA LYS A 329 -0.04 15.08 -18.87
C LYS A 329 0.81 13.88 -19.33
N GLY A 330 1.53 13.22 -18.44
CA GLY A 330 2.35 12.07 -18.80
C GLY A 330 1.66 10.71 -18.70
N GLU A 331 0.43 10.66 -18.16
CA GLU A 331 -0.29 9.40 -17.93
C GLU A 331 -1.30 9.08 -19.03
N TYR A 332 -1.81 10.12 -19.73
CA TYR A 332 -2.79 9.97 -20.79
C TYR A 332 -2.16 10.15 -22.17
N SER A 333 -2.59 9.34 -23.11
CA SER A 333 -2.35 9.52 -24.54
C SER A 333 -3.66 9.94 -25.19
N ILE A 334 -3.59 10.86 -26.16
CA ILE A 334 -4.77 11.46 -26.79
C ILE A 334 -4.62 11.37 -28.31
N ALA A 335 -5.70 11.03 -29.00
CA ALA A 335 -5.77 11.08 -30.44
C ALA A 335 -7.03 11.80 -30.93
N LEU A 336 -6.89 12.51 -32.04
CA LEU A 336 -7.99 13.12 -32.76
C LEU A 336 -8.10 12.46 -34.15
N TYR A 337 -9.29 11.94 -34.43
CA TYR A 337 -9.63 11.41 -35.75
C TYR A 337 -10.65 12.31 -36.45
N LYS A 338 -10.48 12.52 -37.75
CA LYS A 338 -11.44 13.20 -38.65
C LYS A 338 -11.75 12.30 -39.82
N GLY A 339 -13.03 12.07 -40.07
CA GLY A 339 -13.48 11.17 -41.16
C GLY A 339 -12.88 9.74 -41.04
N GLY A 340 -12.60 9.30 -39.83
CA GLY A 340 -11.99 8.00 -39.55
C GLY A 340 -10.45 7.93 -39.71
N SER A 341 -9.79 9.04 -40.13
CA SER A 341 -8.34 9.10 -40.30
C SER A 341 -7.70 9.85 -39.12
N LEU A 342 -6.56 9.39 -38.64
CA LEU A 342 -5.80 10.02 -37.57
C LEU A 342 -5.25 11.37 -38.03
N VAL A 343 -5.60 12.45 -37.32
CA VAL A 343 -5.13 13.82 -37.61
C VAL A 343 -3.96 14.18 -36.72
N THR A 344 -4.06 13.89 -35.42
CA THR A 344 -2.99 14.17 -34.46
C THR A 344 -3.06 13.19 -33.29
N GLN A 345 -1.90 12.90 -32.73
CA GLN A 345 -1.78 12.07 -31.54
C GLN A 345 -0.73 12.64 -30.57
N PHE A 346 -0.95 12.39 -29.30
CA PHE A 346 -0.06 12.81 -28.23
C PHE A 346 0.05 11.71 -27.16
N GLY A 347 1.21 11.56 -26.53
CA GLY A 347 1.45 10.61 -25.44
C GLY A 347 2.27 9.41 -25.88
N LYS A 348 2.26 8.37 -25.02
CA LYS A 348 3.10 7.16 -25.20
C LYS A 348 2.45 6.09 -26.08
N TYR A 349 1.14 6.12 -26.20
CA TYR A 349 0.40 5.15 -27.00
C TYR A 349 0.40 5.56 -28.46
N THR A 350 0.73 4.62 -29.36
CA THR A 350 0.70 4.83 -30.82
C THR A 350 -0.63 4.36 -31.36
N TYR A 351 -1.41 5.30 -31.90
CA TYR A 351 -2.72 5.03 -32.44
C TYR A 351 -2.68 4.58 -33.89
N GLU A 352 -3.64 3.75 -34.27
CA GLU A 352 -3.79 3.32 -35.68
C GLU A 352 -4.18 4.50 -36.57
N ASN A 353 -3.69 4.53 -37.81
CA ASN A 353 -4.00 5.61 -38.76
C ASN A 353 -5.49 5.67 -39.14
N ASN A 354 -6.20 4.55 -39.09
CA ASN A 354 -7.62 4.47 -39.45
C ASN A 354 -8.42 3.90 -38.28
N LEU A 355 -9.44 4.64 -37.88
CA LEU A 355 -10.36 4.22 -36.83
C LEU A 355 -11.32 3.16 -37.36
N ARG A 356 -11.21 1.91 -36.90
CA ARG A 356 -12.09 0.80 -37.30
C ARG A 356 -12.96 0.37 -36.12
N GLY A 357 -14.27 0.19 -36.39
CA GLY A 357 -15.17 -0.56 -35.50
C GLY A 357 -15.79 0.20 -34.35
N LEU A 358 -15.65 1.52 -34.24
CA LEU A 358 -16.41 2.31 -33.27
C LEU A 358 -17.86 2.41 -33.73
N LYS A 359 -18.79 1.85 -32.95
CA LYS A 359 -20.24 1.97 -33.15
C LYS A 359 -20.82 2.88 -32.06
N GLY A 360 -21.28 4.05 -32.43
CA GLY A 360 -21.94 5.00 -31.52
C GLY A 360 -22.48 6.21 -32.25
N GLY A 361 -23.34 6.97 -31.59
CA GLY A 361 -23.93 8.21 -32.08
C GLY A 361 -23.11 9.45 -31.67
N PRO A 362 -23.38 10.61 -32.34
CA PRO A 362 -22.79 11.88 -31.91
C PRO A 362 -23.19 12.21 -30.46
N GLY A 363 -22.24 12.66 -29.67
CA GLY A 363 -22.43 12.99 -28.25
C GLY A 363 -22.22 11.81 -27.28
N GLU A 364 -21.91 10.63 -27.78
CA GLU A 364 -21.72 9.45 -26.94
C GLU A 364 -20.27 9.22 -26.52
N TYR A 365 -20.10 8.79 -25.27
CA TYR A 365 -18.83 8.27 -24.75
C TYR A 365 -18.84 6.75 -24.88
N ILE A 366 -17.80 6.19 -25.49
CA ILE A 366 -17.68 4.77 -25.74
C ILE A 366 -16.42 4.27 -25.04
N GLU A 367 -16.59 3.34 -24.12
CA GLU A 367 -15.47 2.58 -23.59
C GLU A 367 -15.05 1.56 -24.65
N VAL A 368 -13.86 1.70 -25.20
CA VAL A 368 -13.33 0.76 -26.19
C VAL A 368 -12.69 -0.39 -25.42
N LEU A 369 -13.38 -1.53 -25.46
CA LEU A 369 -12.87 -2.78 -24.88
C LEU A 369 -11.64 -3.23 -25.67
N ASP A 370 -10.52 -3.24 -24.96
CA ASP A 370 -9.22 -3.31 -25.55
C ASP A 370 -8.59 -4.72 -25.56
N ARG A 371 -7.79 -4.95 -26.58
CA ARG A 371 -6.90 -6.11 -26.71
C ARG A 371 -5.51 -5.84 -26.14
N ASP A 372 -5.16 -4.57 -25.88
CA ASP A 372 -3.86 -4.12 -25.44
C ASP A 372 -3.86 -3.74 -23.94
N SER A 373 -2.73 -3.43 -23.37
CA SER A 373 -2.54 -3.06 -21.95
C SER A 373 -3.01 -1.64 -21.61
N TYR A 374 -3.92 -1.04 -22.41
CA TYR A 374 -4.45 0.30 -22.22
C TYR A 374 -5.96 0.30 -22.02
N LEU A 375 -6.44 1.28 -21.27
CA LEU A 375 -7.85 1.63 -21.16
C LEU A 375 -8.11 2.78 -22.13
N HIS A 376 -9.07 2.60 -23.05
CA HIS A 376 -9.41 3.61 -24.04
C HIS A 376 -10.83 4.09 -23.84
N MET A 377 -11.01 5.40 -23.97
CA MET A 377 -12.33 6.02 -24.04
C MET A 377 -12.40 6.90 -25.27
N ALA A 378 -13.39 6.65 -26.12
CA ALA A 378 -13.69 7.44 -27.30
C ALA A 378 -14.88 8.34 -27.04
N TYR A 379 -14.83 9.53 -27.57
CA TYR A 379 -15.95 10.47 -27.63
C TYR A 379 -16.21 10.86 -29.07
N ILE A 380 -17.42 10.64 -29.54
CA ILE A 380 -17.83 11.00 -30.89
C ILE A 380 -18.47 12.39 -30.81
N ALA A 381 -17.69 13.44 -31.12
CA ALA A 381 -18.17 14.80 -31.04
C ALA A 381 -19.23 15.12 -32.13
N ASN A 382 -18.99 14.64 -33.36
CA ASN A 382 -19.93 14.72 -34.50
C ASN A 382 -19.60 13.58 -35.48
N THR A 383 -20.32 13.52 -36.59
CA THR A 383 -20.13 12.48 -37.61
C THR A 383 -18.74 12.46 -38.26
N PHE A 384 -17.94 13.51 -38.07
CA PHE A 384 -16.63 13.65 -38.68
C PHE A 384 -15.47 13.62 -37.64
N SER A 385 -15.72 13.88 -36.35
CA SER A 385 -14.66 14.08 -35.36
C SER A 385 -14.85 13.15 -34.18
N THR A 386 -13.81 12.37 -33.87
CA THR A 386 -13.75 11.46 -32.72
C THR A 386 -12.47 11.72 -31.94
N TYR A 387 -12.60 11.91 -30.64
CA TYR A 387 -11.49 12.03 -29.70
C TYR A 387 -11.33 10.70 -28.98
N ILE A 388 -10.08 10.25 -28.82
CA ILE A 388 -9.76 9.06 -28.03
C ILE A 388 -8.73 9.42 -26.98
N ILE A 389 -9.00 9.01 -25.76
CA ILE A 389 -8.04 9.08 -24.65
C ILE A 389 -7.68 7.67 -24.22
N SER A 390 -6.41 7.46 -23.95
CA SER A 390 -5.89 6.18 -23.55
C SER A 390 -5.01 6.32 -22.31
N LYS A 391 -5.17 5.41 -21.34
CA LYS A 391 -4.33 5.29 -20.15
C LYS A 391 -3.82 3.87 -20.03
N GLN A 392 -2.55 3.72 -19.66
CA GLN A 392 -1.97 2.41 -19.42
C GLN A 392 -2.62 1.74 -18.20
N LYS A 393 -3.08 0.49 -18.36
CA LYS A 393 -3.61 -0.33 -17.26
C LYS A 393 -2.47 -0.75 -16.33
N PRO A 394 -2.72 -0.87 -15.02
CA PRO A 394 -1.74 -1.42 -14.10
C PRO A 394 -1.32 -2.83 -14.53
N SER A 395 -0.04 -3.11 -14.45
CA SER A 395 0.52 -4.44 -14.73
C SER A 395 0.22 -5.41 -13.57
N PHE A 396 0.38 -6.70 -13.78
CA PHE A 396 0.28 -7.70 -12.70
C PHE A 396 1.21 -7.36 -11.52
N TRP A 397 2.42 -6.88 -11.79
CA TRP A 397 3.38 -6.50 -10.76
C TRP A 397 2.94 -5.29 -9.94
N ASP A 398 2.16 -4.38 -10.51
CA ASP A 398 1.59 -3.24 -9.79
C ASP A 398 0.52 -3.72 -8.78
N TYR A 399 -0.28 -4.72 -9.13
CA TYR A 399 -1.20 -5.36 -8.19
C TYR A 399 -0.47 -6.10 -7.07
N VAL A 400 0.64 -6.79 -7.39
CA VAL A 400 1.49 -7.44 -6.38
C VAL A 400 2.09 -6.40 -5.45
N ALA A 401 2.60 -5.28 -5.97
CA ALA A 401 3.15 -4.19 -5.17
C ALA A 401 2.09 -3.57 -4.24
N THR A 402 0.90 -3.28 -4.77
CA THR A 402 -0.22 -2.76 -3.99
C THR A 402 -0.64 -3.74 -2.88
N THR A 403 -0.75 -5.04 -3.21
CA THR A 403 -1.10 -6.07 -2.21
C THR A 403 -0.04 -6.18 -1.11
N SER A 404 1.23 -6.15 -1.48
CA SER A 404 2.36 -6.20 -0.54
C SER A 404 2.38 -4.99 0.39
N PHE A 405 2.13 -3.82 -0.16
CA PHE A 405 2.05 -2.57 0.61
C PHE A 405 0.87 -2.60 1.60
N LEU A 406 -0.33 -2.94 1.13
CA LEU A 406 -1.52 -3.03 1.99
C LEU A 406 -1.37 -4.10 3.06
N PHE A 407 -0.78 -5.26 2.73
CA PHE A 407 -0.46 -6.29 3.71
C PHE A 407 0.45 -5.75 4.81
N LEU A 408 1.51 -5.04 4.44
CA LEU A 408 2.47 -4.46 5.40
C LEU A 408 1.78 -3.43 6.31
N VAL A 409 0.95 -2.56 5.75
CA VAL A 409 0.17 -1.57 6.51
C VAL A 409 -0.79 -2.25 7.48
N PHE A 410 -1.59 -3.22 7.02
CA PHE A 410 -2.53 -3.94 7.88
C PHE A 410 -1.80 -4.76 8.95
N PHE A 411 -0.66 -5.35 8.62
CA PHE A 411 0.18 -6.05 9.58
C PHE A 411 0.70 -5.09 10.67
N MET A 412 1.16 -3.91 10.29
CA MET A 412 1.61 -2.88 11.24
C MET A 412 0.47 -2.39 12.14
N ILE A 413 -0.71 -2.12 11.58
CA ILE A 413 -1.91 -1.74 12.35
C ILE A 413 -2.27 -2.86 13.35
N PHE A 414 -2.26 -4.12 12.91
CA PHE A 414 -2.52 -5.27 13.77
C PHE A 414 -1.51 -5.38 14.91
N VAL A 415 -0.22 -5.24 14.61
CA VAL A 415 0.87 -5.30 15.60
C VAL A 415 0.72 -4.17 16.64
N ILE A 416 0.51 -2.93 16.17
CA ILE A 416 0.30 -1.78 17.05
C ILE A 416 -0.91 -2.01 17.96
N PHE A 417 -2.03 -2.45 17.40
CA PHE A 417 -3.24 -2.72 18.17
C PHE A 417 -3.04 -3.84 19.19
N HIS A 418 -2.37 -4.93 18.81
CA HIS A 418 -2.07 -6.05 19.68
C HIS A 418 -1.21 -5.63 20.88
N TYR A 419 -0.14 -4.88 20.64
CA TYR A 419 0.71 -4.38 21.71
C TYR A 419 0.03 -3.29 22.55
N ALA A 420 -0.78 -2.43 21.94
CA ALA A 420 -1.57 -1.42 22.66
C ALA A 420 -2.61 -2.07 23.59
N ALA A 421 -3.30 -3.11 23.11
CA ALA A 421 -4.24 -3.89 23.92
C ALA A 421 -3.52 -4.60 25.07
N ALA A 422 -2.38 -5.23 24.81
CA ALA A 422 -1.56 -5.87 25.84
C ALA A 422 -1.07 -4.84 26.89
N PHE A 423 -0.66 -3.66 26.46
CA PHE A 423 -0.24 -2.55 27.32
C PHE A 423 -1.41 -1.99 28.13
N TYR A 424 -2.60 -1.83 27.54
CA TYR A 424 -3.81 -1.41 28.25
C TYR A 424 -4.19 -2.40 29.36
N ILE A 425 -4.19 -3.70 29.06
CA ILE A 425 -4.44 -4.77 30.04
C ILE A 425 -3.39 -4.73 31.16
N PHE A 426 -2.13 -4.47 30.80
CA PHE A 426 -1.05 -4.27 31.76
C PHE A 426 -1.34 -3.09 32.68
N LEU A 427 -1.70 -1.91 32.16
CA LEU A 427 -2.01 -0.72 32.94
C LEU A 427 -3.22 -0.92 33.87
N LYS A 428 -4.28 -1.57 33.36
CA LYS A 428 -5.49 -1.85 34.14
C LYS A 428 -5.25 -2.77 35.33
N ASN A 429 -4.33 -3.73 35.18
CA ASN A 429 -4.04 -4.74 36.21
C ASN A 429 -2.92 -4.34 37.16
N THR A 430 -2.28 -3.20 36.94
CA THR A 430 -1.14 -2.72 37.77
C THR A 430 -1.51 -1.41 38.43
N LYS A 431 -1.49 -1.38 39.78
CA LYS A 431 -1.38 -0.10 40.50
C LYS A 431 0.02 0.46 40.19
N LEU A 432 0.07 1.55 39.43
CA LEU A 432 1.27 2.20 38.90
C LEU A 432 2.22 2.63 40.02
N THR A 433 3.17 1.78 40.38
CA THR A 433 4.38 2.14 41.09
C THR A 433 5.58 1.70 40.24
N PHE A 434 6.43 2.63 39.85
CA PHE A 434 7.62 2.41 39.01
C PHE A 434 8.51 1.24 39.49
N ARG A 435 8.50 0.98 40.81
CA ARG A 435 9.28 -0.07 41.47
C ARG A 435 8.78 -1.49 41.14
N ASN A 436 7.51 -1.66 40.77
CA ASN A 436 6.89 -2.95 40.49
C ASN A 436 6.78 -3.30 39.00
N LEU A 437 7.13 -2.38 38.08
CA LEU A 437 7.01 -2.56 36.64
C LEU A 437 7.77 -3.80 36.13
N LYS A 438 9.01 -3.99 36.57
CA LYS A 438 9.87 -5.13 36.18
C LYS A 438 9.28 -6.46 36.66
N TYR A 439 8.80 -6.52 37.89
CA TYR A 439 8.20 -7.73 38.47
C TYR A 439 6.86 -8.10 37.78
N GLN A 440 6.02 -7.11 37.52
CA GLN A 440 4.74 -7.31 36.83
C GLN A 440 4.92 -7.71 35.36
N PHE A 441 5.90 -7.14 34.68
CA PHE A 441 6.28 -7.52 33.32
C PHE A 441 6.73 -8.99 33.25
N TYR A 442 7.58 -9.41 34.21
CA TYR A 442 7.96 -10.82 34.35
C TYR A 442 6.76 -11.74 34.61
N LYS A 443 5.82 -11.31 35.45
CA LYS A 443 4.61 -12.09 35.78
C LYS A 443 3.69 -12.30 34.58
N ILE A 444 3.55 -11.30 33.71
CA ILE A 444 2.75 -11.40 32.50
C ILE A 444 3.44 -12.29 31.46
N ILE A 445 4.73 -12.09 31.23
CA ILE A 445 5.50 -12.94 30.33
C ILE A 445 5.43 -14.40 30.78
N ASN A 446 5.47 -14.66 32.09
CA ASN A 446 5.39 -16.01 32.62
C ASN A 446 3.99 -16.66 32.49
N LYS A 447 2.91 -15.90 32.26
CA LYS A 447 1.59 -16.42 31.97
C LYS A 447 1.36 -16.80 30.51
N ILE A 448 2.19 -16.27 29.58
CA ILE A 448 2.09 -16.54 28.15
C ILE A 448 2.64 -17.94 27.87
N GLN A 449 1.95 -18.73 27.07
CA GLN A 449 2.41 -20.06 26.64
C GLN A 449 3.77 -19.98 25.96
N TYR A 450 4.60 -20.99 26.15
CA TYR A 450 5.96 -21.03 25.62
C TYR A 450 6.00 -20.93 24.08
N SER A 451 5.03 -21.58 23.39
CA SER A 451 4.83 -21.48 21.95
C SER A 451 4.65 -20.03 21.48
N THR A 452 3.78 -19.29 22.15
CA THR A 452 3.51 -17.87 21.82
C THR A 452 4.75 -17.00 22.08
N ARG A 453 5.53 -17.28 23.12
CA ARG A 453 6.79 -16.55 23.39
C ARG A 453 7.81 -16.74 22.27
N ILE A 454 8.01 -17.97 21.79
CA ILE A 454 8.89 -18.25 20.67
C ILE A 454 8.43 -17.47 19.43
N GLN A 455 7.15 -17.57 19.08
CA GLN A 455 6.59 -16.90 17.92
C GLN A 455 6.75 -15.37 18.00
N THR A 456 6.36 -14.76 19.13
CA THR A 456 6.49 -13.31 19.32
C THR A 456 7.94 -12.84 19.33
N SER A 457 8.86 -13.63 19.90
CA SER A 457 10.29 -13.31 19.91
C SER A 457 10.89 -13.30 18.50
N ILE A 458 10.61 -14.33 17.70
CA ILE A 458 11.07 -14.41 16.31
C ILE A 458 10.51 -13.24 15.49
N ILE A 459 9.21 -12.95 15.59
CA ILE A 459 8.55 -11.87 14.83
C ILE A 459 9.09 -10.51 15.27
N SER A 460 9.21 -10.26 16.57
CA SER A 460 9.77 -8.99 17.07
C SER A 460 11.19 -8.77 16.59
N SER A 461 12.02 -9.81 16.55
CA SER A 461 13.38 -9.73 16.02
C SER A 461 13.40 -9.42 14.53
N VAL A 462 12.50 -10.03 13.75
CA VAL A 462 12.36 -9.77 12.30
C VAL A 462 11.86 -8.35 12.04
N ILE A 463 10.85 -7.89 12.79
CA ILE A 463 10.34 -6.51 12.67
C ILE A 463 11.46 -5.51 12.97
N LEU A 464 12.23 -5.73 14.04
CA LEU A 464 13.35 -4.86 14.40
C LEU A 464 14.41 -4.83 13.29
N ALA A 465 14.76 -6.00 12.76
CA ALA A 465 15.73 -6.10 11.65
C ALA A 465 15.23 -5.38 10.39
N ILE A 466 13.94 -5.52 10.05
CA ILE A 466 13.32 -4.82 8.93
C ILE A 466 13.33 -3.30 9.15
N LEU A 467 12.99 -2.82 10.34
CA LEU A 467 13.01 -1.39 10.64
C LEU A 467 14.41 -0.79 10.49
N ILE A 468 15.44 -1.47 11.04
CA ILE A 468 16.84 -1.04 10.89
C ILE A 468 17.24 -1.06 9.41
N SER A 469 16.92 -2.14 8.69
CA SER A 469 17.20 -2.28 7.26
C SER A 469 16.49 -1.22 6.44
N ALA A 470 15.23 -0.88 6.76
CA ALA A 470 14.46 0.15 6.07
C ALA A 470 15.10 1.54 6.21
N VAL A 471 15.55 1.90 7.42
CA VAL A 471 16.26 3.16 7.67
C VAL A 471 17.56 3.22 6.87
N ILE A 472 18.37 2.17 6.92
CA ILE A 472 19.64 2.09 6.19
C ILE A 472 19.41 2.17 4.69
N SER A 473 18.43 1.40 4.17
CA SER A 473 18.06 1.39 2.76
C SER A 473 17.58 2.77 2.29
N TYR A 474 16.73 3.43 3.06
CA TYR A 474 16.23 4.77 2.74
C TYR A 474 17.37 5.80 2.63
N ILE A 475 18.29 5.80 3.61
CA ILE A 475 19.47 6.69 3.61
C ILE A 475 20.37 6.38 2.40
N SER A 476 20.61 5.08 2.14
CA SER A 476 21.47 4.62 1.05
C SER A 476 20.89 4.98 -0.31
N ILE A 477 19.59 4.75 -0.52
CA ILE A 477 18.89 5.08 -1.78
C ILE A 477 18.94 6.59 -2.03
N ASN A 478 18.59 7.41 -1.04
CA ASN A 478 18.63 8.85 -1.20
C ASN A 478 20.05 9.34 -1.56
N LYS A 479 21.07 8.82 -0.89
CA LYS A 479 22.46 9.16 -1.20
C LYS A 479 22.90 8.69 -2.59
N GLN A 480 22.52 7.49 -2.99
CA GLN A 480 22.85 6.94 -4.31
C GLN A 480 22.15 7.69 -5.42
N LEU A 481 20.86 7.98 -5.28
CA LEU A 481 20.10 8.76 -6.25
C LEU A 481 20.65 10.18 -6.39
N TYR A 482 20.94 10.83 -5.26
CA TYR A 482 21.56 12.15 -5.26
C TYR A 482 22.89 12.14 -6.03
N ASN A 483 23.77 11.19 -5.75
CA ASN A 483 25.06 11.08 -6.43
C ASN A 483 24.90 10.77 -7.94
N ASN A 484 24.01 9.84 -8.29
CA ASN A 484 23.76 9.47 -9.68
C ASN A 484 23.19 10.64 -10.46
N ASN A 485 22.23 11.37 -9.90
CA ASN A 485 21.64 12.54 -10.51
C ASN A 485 22.67 13.66 -10.69
N ARG A 486 23.50 13.90 -9.68
CA ARG A 486 24.56 14.88 -9.74
C ARG A 486 25.56 14.54 -10.86
N ASN A 487 26.06 13.31 -10.89
CA ASN A 487 26.99 12.84 -11.92
C ASN A 487 26.37 12.92 -13.33
N SER A 488 25.09 12.62 -13.46
CA SER A 488 24.35 12.72 -14.72
C SER A 488 24.23 14.17 -15.20
N LYS A 489 23.92 15.10 -14.29
CA LYS A 489 23.86 16.54 -14.55
C LYS A 489 25.22 17.08 -14.95
N GLU A 490 26.29 16.72 -14.22
CA GLU A 490 27.66 17.14 -14.53
C GLU A 490 28.09 16.66 -15.91
N ARG A 491 27.86 15.40 -16.26
CA ARG A 491 28.17 14.87 -17.61
C ARG A 491 27.40 15.59 -18.69
N PHE A 492 26.10 15.82 -18.48
CA PHE A 492 25.25 16.46 -19.48
C PHE A 492 25.65 17.91 -19.75
N ILE A 493 25.95 18.70 -18.70
CA ILE A 493 26.37 20.10 -18.89
C ILE A 493 27.72 20.19 -19.58
N ILE A 494 28.66 19.27 -19.28
CA ILE A 494 29.97 19.20 -19.96
C ILE A 494 29.80 18.88 -21.43
N GLU A 495 28.95 17.90 -21.76
CA GLU A 495 28.67 17.49 -23.14
C GLU A 495 28.03 18.65 -23.94
N LEU A 496 27.04 19.32 -23.34
CA LEU A 496 26.39 20.46 -23.96
C LEU A 496 27.36 21.63 -24.14
N GLY A 497 28.18 21.90 -23.13
CA GLY A 497 29.23 22.91 -23.22
C GLY A 497 30.17 22.64 -24.40
N LYS A 498 30.65 21.41 -24.56
CA LYS A 498 31.52 21.00 -25.71
C LYS A 498 30.81 21.12 -27.05
N ARG A 499 29.50 20.76 -27.12
CA ARG A 499 28.75 20.94 -28.37
C ARG A 499 28.65 22.43 -28.75
N LEU A 500 28.41 23.30 -27.79
CA LEU A 500 28.39 24.77 -28.01
C LEU A 500 29.76 25.32 -28.35
N GLU A 501 30.82 24.86 -27.68
CA GLU A 501 32.21 25.22 -28.04
C GLU A 501 32.48 24.91 -29.52
N ASN A 502 32.16 23.69 -29.95
CA ASN A 502 32.35 23.26 -31.33
C ASN A 502 31.52 24.12 -32.32
N MET A 503 30.27 24.42 -31.98
CA MET A 503 29.41 25.25 -32.83
C MET A 503 29.89 26.70 -32.94
N LEU A 504 30.31 27.31 -31.84
CA LEU A 504 30.75 28.68 -31.79
C LEU A 504 32.16 28.87 -32.38
N THR A 505 33.01 27.84 -32.29
CA THR A 505 34.40 27.89 -32.82
C THR A 505 34.52 27.40 -34.24
N SER A 506 33.51 26.76 -34.82
CA SER A 506 33.52 26.25 -36.21
C SER A 506 33.03 27.28 -37.23
N THR A 507 32.36 28.36 -36.82
CA THR A 507 31.96 29.49 -37.69
C THR A 507 33.10 30.46 -37.79
N GLU A 508 33.62 30.70 -39.02
CA GLU A 508 34.71 31.68 -39.32
C GLU A 508 34.29 33.14 -39.05
N GLU A 509 32.99 33.44 -39.02
CA GLU A 509 32.42 34.74 -38.63
C GLU A 509 31.56 34.56 -37.37
N ILE A 510 31.70 35.43 -36.41
CA ILE A 510 30.87 35.51 -35.21
C ILE A 510 29.42 35.72 -35.68
N PRO A 511 28.46 34.78 -35.42
CA PRO A 511 27.09 34.91 -35.89
C PRO A 511 26.47 36.19 -35.33
N ASN A 512 25.72 36.90 -36.18
CA ASN A 512 24.93 38.05 -35.76
C ASN A 512 23.98 37.65 -34.62
N GLU A 513 23.59 38.58 -33.72
CA GLU A 513 22.80 38.33 -32.52
C GLU A 513 21.51 37.54 -32.81
N ASP A 514 20.84 37.83 -33.96
CA ASP A 514 19.65 37.13 -34.43
C ASP A 514 19.92 35.68 -34.89
N GLN A 515 21.06 35.45 -35.56
CA GLN A 515 21.50 34.15 -36.00
C GLN A 515 21.86 33.26 -34.81
N LEU A 516 22.56 33.82 -33.83
CA LEU A 516 22.92 33.14 -32.59
C LEU A 516 21.65 32.73 -31.82
N THR A 517 20.69 33.64 -31.72
CA THR A 517 19.39 33.35 -31.03
C THR A 517 18.61 32.25 -31.70
N ASN A 518 18.58 32.19 -33.04
CA ASN A 518 17.91 31.11 -33.77
C ASN A 518 18.62 29.77 -33.61
N ILE A 519 19.95 29.72 -33.65
CA ILE A 519 20.75 28.51 -33.42
C ILE A 519 20.50 27.99 -32.00
N LEU A 520 20.54 28.84 -31.00
CA LEU A 520 20.31 28.48 -29.60
C LEU A 520 18.88 27.99 -29.36
N LYS A 521 17.89 28.60 -30.01
CA LYS A 521 16.50 28.19 -29.97
C LYS A 521 16.33 26.80 -30.56
N THR A 522 16.86 26.52 -31.75
CA THR A 522 16.83 25.21 -32.39
C THR A 522 17.52 24.14 -31.53
N LEU A 523 18.63 24.53 -30.89
CA LEU A 523 19.35 23.64 -29.97
C LEU A 523 18.50 23.29 -28.74
N SER A 524 17.80 24.27 -28.13
CA SER A 524 16.93 24.05 -26.98
C SER A 524 15.75 23.10 -27.31
N GLU A 525 15.18 23.29 -28.50
CA GLU A 525 14.10 22.44 -29.02
C GLU A 525 14.59 20.99 -29.29
N THR A 526 15.80 20.85 -29.86
CA THR A 526 16.41 19.54 -30.16
C THR A 526 16.75 18.75 -28.89
N ILE A 527 17.26 19.44 -27.86
CA ILE A 527 17.69 18.82 -26.60
C ILE A 527 16.51 18.63 -25.64
N SER A 528 15.39 19.31 -25.88
CA SER A 528 14.20 19.32 -25.00
C SER A 528 14.53 19.69 -23.55
N LYS A 529 15.53 20.55 -23.33
CA LYS A 529 15.93 21.08 -22.02
C LYS A 529 16.15 22.57 -22.09
N ASP A 530 15.74 23.21 -21.00
CA ASP A 530 15.96 24.64 -20.84
C ASP A 530 17.43 24.95 -20.53
N PHE A 531 17.98 26.00 -21.14
CA PHE A 531 19.28 26.47 -20.79
C PHE A 531 19.40 28.00 -20.96
N ASN A 532 20.36 28.56 -20.27
CA ASN A 532 20.73 29.98 -20.28
C ASN A 532 22.17 30.15 -20.70
N LEU A 533 22.46 31.18 -21.49
CA LEU A 533 23.80 31.53 -21.86
C LEU A 533 24.13 32.89 -21.21
N TYR A 534 25.29 32.97 -20.56
CA TYR A 534 25.76 34.18 -19.89
C TYR A 534 27.10 34.63 -20.50
N SER A 535 27.30 35.95 -20.58
CA SER A 535 28.56 36.55 -21.01
C SER A 535 29.70 36.24 -20.03
N LYS A 536 30.93 36.53 -20.43
CA LYS A 536 32.12 36.47 -19.56
C LYS A 536 31.98 37.29 -18.29
N SER A 537 31.23 38.41 -18.34
CA SER A 537 30.91 39.23 -17.16
C SER A 537 29.78 38.67 -16.30
N GLY A 538 29.15 37.56 -16.70
CA GLY A 538 28.03 36.93 -15.98
C GLY A 538 26.66 37.48 -16.32
N LYS A 539 26.51 38.41 -17.30
CA LYS A 539 25.22 38.92 -17.74
C LYS A 539 24.55 37.95 -18.69
N LEU A 540 23.24 37.73 -18.55
CA LEU A 540 22.44 36.90 -19.42
C LEU A 540 22.47 37.38 -20.87
N LEU A 541 22.82 36.52 -21.79
CA LEU A 541 22.78 36.76 -23.24
C LEU A 541 21.57 36.09 -23.89
N TYR A 542 21.24 34.88 -23.46
CA TYR A 542 20.13 34.10 -24.00
C TYR A 542 19.50 33.24 -22.92
N SER A 543 18.19 33.09 -22.98
CA SER A 543 17.44 32.12 -22.19
C SER A 543 16.39 31.43 -23.05
N SER A 544 16.27 30.09 -22.91
CA SER A 544 15.16 29.34 -23.51
C SER A 544 13.83 29.70 -22.85
N GLN A 545 13.85 30.26 -21.62
CA GLN A 545 12.70 30.72 -20.86
C GLN A 545 12.79 32.22 -20.53
N PRO A 546 12.71 33.13 -21.53
CA PRO A 546 12.95 34.56 -21.33
C PRO A 546 11.98 35.17 -20.32
N ARG A 547 10.77 34.64 -20.16
CA ARG A 547 9.73 35.15 -19.25
C ARG A 547 10.15 35.22 -17.80
N ILE A 548 10.93 34.22 -17.32
CA ILE A 548 11.41 34.20 -15.93
C ILE A 548 12.22 35.43 -15.61
N TYR A 549 12.96 35.91 -16.61
CA TYR A 549 13.81 37.11 -16.52
C TYR A 549 13.04 38.40 -16.84
N ASP A 550 12.12 38.36 -17.81
CA ASP A 550 11.27 39.46 -18.20
C ASP A 550 10.30 39.90 -17.08
N LEU A 551 9.84 38.93 -16.27
CA LEU A 551 9.00 39.16 -15.10
C LEU A 551 9.82 39.47 -13.84
N GLU A 552 11.14 39.66 -13.96
CA GLU A 552 12.07 39.90 -12.85
C GLU A 552 11.99 38.87 -11.72
N LEU A 553 11.52 37.62 -12.03
CA LEU A 553 11.45 36.53 -11.05
C LEU A 553 12.83 35.98 -10.74
N PHE A 554 13.78 36.18 -11.65
CA PHE A 554 15.14 35.70 -11.51
C PHE A 554 16.15 36.78 -12.02
N SER A 555 17.38 36.74 -11.47
CA SER A 555 18.41 37.72 -11.79
C SER A 555 18.90 37.58 -13.23
N MET A 556 19.11 38.72 -13.91
CA MET A 556 19.79 38.78 -15.22
C MET A 556 21.29 38.43 -15.14
N PHE A 557 21.78 38.10 -13.95
CA PHE A 557 23.19 37.75 -13.75
C PHE A 557 23.26 36.28 -13.25
N ILE A 558 24.33 35.61 -13.69
CA ILE A 558 24.69 34.28 -13.23
C ILE A 558 24.78 34.24 -11.69
N ASN A 559 24.50 33.11 -11.09
CA ASN A 559 24.65 32.91 -9.65
C ASN A 559 26.08 33.30 -9.20
N PRO A 560 26.23 34.14 -8.17
CA PRO A 560 27.54 34.60 -7.71
C PRO A 560 28.48 33.48 -7.28
N ALA A 561 27.94 32.40 -6.67
CA ALA A 561 28.71 31.22 -6.28
C ALA A 561 29.21 30.45 -7.52
N ALA A 562 28.35 30.30 -8.55
CA ALA A 562 28.73 29.70 -9.82
C ALA A 562 29.81 30.51 -10.52
N LEU A 563 29.65 31.85 -10.60
CA LEU A 563 30.66 32.75 -11.20
C LEU A 563 32.01 32.60 -10.48
N LYS A 564 32.01 32.62 -9.14
CA LYS A 564 33.23 32.42 -8.34
C LYS A 564 33.88 31.08 -8.65
N ASN A 565 33.10 29.98 -8.68
CA ASN A 565 33.62 28.63 -8.94
C ASN A 565 34.21 28.50 -10.34
N LEU A 566 33.56 29.06 -11.35
CA LEU A 566 33.98 28.95 -12.76
C LEU A 566 35.11 29.94 -13.14
N SER A 567 34.99 31.22 -12.71
CA SER A 567 35.95 32.25 -13.10
C SER A 567 37.21 32.27 -12.22
N LEU A 568 37.05 32.24 -10.89
CA LEU A 568 38.16 32.36 -9.94
C LEU A 568 38.81 31.00 -9.64
N LEU A 569 38.01 29.99 -9.32
CA LEU A 569 38.51 28.64 -9.00
C LEU A 569 38.74 27.76 -10.23
N LYS A 570 38.41 28.28 -11.44
CA LYS A 570 38.61 27.62 -12.76
C LYS A 570 38.09 26.22 -12.83
N LYS A 571 36.97 25.95 -12.13
CA LYS A 571 36.27 24.67 -12.29
C LYS A 571 35.68 24.59 -13.71
N SER A 572 35.58 23.38 -14.28
CA SER A 572 34.94 23.17 -15.57
C SER A 572 33.42 23.29 -15.48
N GLU A 573 32.86 22.82 -14.34
CA GLU A 573 31.43 22.82 -14.04
C GLU A 573 31.18 23.05 -12.56
N THR A 574 29.97 23.48 -12.24
CA THR A 574 29.45 23.58 -10.85
C THR A 574 27.94 23.43 -10.86
N ILE A 575 27.38 22.89 -9.77
CA ILE A 575 25.94 22.81 -9.54
C ILE A 575 25.65 23.68 -8.31
N GLU A 576 24.70 24.59 -8.46
CA GLU A 576 24.31 25.52 -7.40
C GLU A 576 22.82 25.46 -7.15
N ASP A 577 22.45 25.56 -5.87
CA ASP A 577 21.05 25.63 -5.44
C ASP A 577 20.52 27.06 -5.71
N GLU A 578 19.36 27.11 -6.35
CA GLU A 578 18.68 28.34 -6.70
C GLU A 578 17.24 28.34 -6.22
N ARG A 579 16.66 29.53 -6.08
CA ARG A 579 15.32 29.67 -5.53
C ARG A 579 14.56 30.83 -6.21
N ILE A 580 13.31 30.53 -6.58
CA ILE A 580 12.34 31.54 -7.02
C ILE A 580 11.15 31.47 -6.04
N GLY A 581 11.01 32.46 -5.17
CA GLY A 581 10.00 32.43 -4.10
C GLY A 581 10.21 31.27 -3.15
N THR A 582 9.22 30.34 -3.07
CA THR A 582 9.28 29.10 -2.29
C THR A 582 9.83 27.92 -3.08
N PHE A 583 9.95 28.04 -4.40
CA PHE A 583 10.42 26.98 -5.28
C PHE A 583 11.95 26.91 -5.31
N GLN A 584 12.50 25.74 -4.93
CA GLN A 584 13.94 25.47 -4.96
C GLN A 584 14.26 24.53 -6.10
N PHE A 585 15.34 24.80 -6.83
CA PHE A 585 15.85 23.98 -7.91
C PHE A 585 17.37 24.08 -8.00
N GLU A 586 17.99 23.10 -8.64
CA GLU A 586 19.44 23.12 -8.90
C GLU A 586 19.70 23.60 -10.32
N THR A 587 20.71 24.47 -10.52
CA THR A 587 21.20 24.86 -11.82
C THR A 587 22.62 24.35 -12.01
N SER A 588 22.82 23.61 -13.11
CA SER A 588 24.15 23.17 -13.51
C SER A 588 24.79 24.19 -14.40
N TYR A 589 26.01 24.59 -14.10
CA TYR A 589 26.78 25.59 -14.86
C TYR A 589 28.05 24.99 -15.40
N ALA A 590 28.44 25.40 -16.64
CA ALA A 590 29.74 25.09 -17.23
C ALA A 590 30.32 26.30 -17.97
N THR A 591 31.64 26.23 -18.18
CA THR A 591 32.40 27.24 -18.92
C THR A 591 32.48 26.83 -20.39
N ILE A 592 32.16 27.76 -21.31
CA ILE A 592 32.38 27.62 -22.74
C ILE A 592 33.71 28.31 -23.07
N ARG A 593 34.62 27.62 -23.74
CA ARG A 593 35.97 28.12 -24.03
C ARG A 593 36.22 28.29 -25.51
N ASP A 594 37.15 29.17 -25.83
CA ASP A 594 37.67 29.34 -27.17
C ASP A 594 38.80 28.34 -27.48
N LYS A 595 39.27 28.31 -28.74
CA LYS A 595 40.40 27.52 -29.19
C LYS A 595 41.66 27.77 -28.36
N ASP A 596 41.84 28.95 -27.82
CA ASP A 596 42.94 29.36 -26.92
C ASP A 596 42.70 29.06 -25.46
N TYR A 597 41.66 28.22 -25.13
CA TYR A 597 41.22 27.90 -23.78
C TYR A 597 40.78 29.13 -22.93
N SER A 598 40.56 30.29 -23.56
CA SER A 598 40.01 31.44 -22.87
C SER A 598 38.49 31.30 -22.68
N THR A 599 37.94 31.86 -21.59
CA THR A 599 36.49 31.83 -21.32
C THR A 599 35.75 32.75 -22.29
N LEU A 600 34.86 32.21 -23.10
CA LEU A 600 33.95 32.95 -23.98
C LEU A 600 32.64 33.31 -23.26
N ALA A 601 32.00 32.30 -22.66
CA ALA A 601 30.69 32.41 -22.06
C ALA A 601 30.50 31.34 -20.97
N TYR A 602 29.42 31.48 -20.24
CA TYR A 602 28.98 30.43 -19.31
C TYR A 602 27.60 29.93 -19.73
N ILE A 603 27.39 28.61 -19.64
CA ILE A 603 26.08 27.99 -19.84
C ILE A 603 25.50 27.58 -18.50
N GLY A 604 24.23 27.80 -18.28
CA GLY A 604 23.47 27.34 -17.12
C GLY A 604 22.25 26.53 -17.54
N ILE A 605 22.03 25.38 -16.94
CA ILE A 605 20.87 24.51 -17.17
C ILE A 605 20.06 24.48 -15.89
N PRO A 606 18.96 25.23 -15.79
CA PRO A 606 18.05 25.14 -14.66
C PRO A 606 17.25 23.85 -14.74
N ASN A 607 17.24 23.08 -13.66
CA ASN A 607 16.59 21.77 -13.61
C ASN A 607 15.20 21.89 -12.97
N PHE A 608 14.24 22.49 -13.67
CA PHE A 608 12.87 22.67 -13.16
C PHE A 608 12.04 21.38 -13.11
N SER A 609 12.33 20.38 -13.94
CA SER A 609 11.50 19.16 -14.12
C SER A 609 12.01 17.91 -13.42
N LEU A 610 13.16 17.96 -12.75
CA LEU A 610 13.86 16.76 -12.24
C LEU A 610 13.18 16.05 -11.07
N GLN A 611 12.35 16.74 -10.29
CA GLN A 611 11.63 16.11 -9.18
C GLN A 611 10.75 14.94 -9.64
N LYS A 612 10.15 15.02 -10.82
CA LYS A 612 9.23 13.97 -11.32
C LYS A 612 9.98 12.69 -11.73
N GLU A 613 11.13 12.82 -12.42
CA GLU A 613 11.96 11.67 -12.82
C GLU A 613 12.62 11.00 -11.60
N GLU A 614 13.07 11.79 -10.63
CA GLU A 614 13.60 11.28 -9.35
C GLU A 614 12.55 10.48 -8.58
N ASN A 615 11.32 10.97 -8.52
CA ASN A 615 10.23 10.29 -7.83
C ASN A 615 9.88 8.94 -8.49
N ILE A 616 9.93 8.83 -9.81
CA ILE A 616 9.69 7.56 -10.52
C ILE A 616 10.70 6.50 -10.08
N ASN A 617 11.99 6.84 -10.10
CA ASN A 617 13.05 5.91 -9.71
C ASN A 617 12.98 5.56 -8.21
N LYS A 618 12.68 6.53 -7.33
CA LYS A 618 12.44 6.30 -5.90
C LYS A 618 11.26 5.37 -5.68
N ASN A 619 10.13 5.59 -6.34
CA ASN A 619 8.94 4.76 -6.22
C ASN A 619 9.22 3.30 -6.61
N LEU A 620 9.93 3.08 -7.71
CA LEU A 620 10.27 1.74 -8.17
C LEU A 620 11.16 0.99 -7.16
N LEU A 621 12.18 1.65 -6.60
CA LEU A 621 13.04 1.07 -5.58
C LEU A 621 12.28 0.80 -4.28
N LEU A 622 11.45 1.74 -3.81
CA LEU A 622 10.65 1.57 -2.60
C LEU A 622 9.65 0.44 -2.75
N ASN A 623 8.96 0.32 -3.88
CA ASN A 623 8.05 -0.79 -4.15
C ASN A 623 8.77 -2.14 -4.09
N THR A 624 9.98 -2.23 -4.66
CA THR A 624 10.80 -3.45 -4.60
C THR A 624 11.12 -3.82 -3.15
N ILE A 625 11.51 -2.84 -2.32
CA ILE A 625 11.82 -3.05 -0.90
C ILE A 625 10.57 -3.49 -0.12
N VAL A 626 9.44 -2.84 -0.35
CA VAL A 626 8.16 -3.19 0.30
C VAL A 626 7.75 -4.62 -0.06
N ASN A 627 7.89 -5.03 -1.32
CA ASN A 627 7.61 -6.40 -1.74
C ASN A 627 8.52 -7.41 -1.04
N ILE A 628 9.83 -7.14 -0.94
CA ILE A 628 10.79 -7.99 -0.24
C ILE A 628 10.44 -8.09 1.25
N TYR A 629 10.16 -6.96 1.91
CA TYR A 629 9.83 -6.96 3.34
C TYR A 629 8.52 -7.68 3.63
N SER A 630 7.51 -7.51 2.78
CA SER A 630 6.25 -8.24 2.88
C SER A 630 6.47 -9.75 2.80
N LEU A 631 7.25 -10.22 1.83
CA LEU A 631 7.60 -11.63 1.65
C LEU A 631 8.40 -12.18 2.84
N ILE A 632 9.32 -11.39 3.39
CA ILE A 632 10.09 -11.74 4.59
C ILE A 632 9.15 -11.93 5.80
N ILE A 633 8.22 -10.99 6.05
CA ILE A 633 7.26 -11.09 7.16
C ILE A 633 6.39 -12.34 7.03
N ILE A 634 5.87 -12.59 5.83
CA ILE A 634 5.06 -13.78 5.56
C ILE A 634 5.88 -15.05 5.81
N GLY A 635 7.07 -15.16 5.22
CA GLY A 635 7.93 -16.31 5.35
C GLY A 635 8.34 -16.59 6.79
N PHE A 636 8.80 -15.55 7.52
CA PHE A 636 9.16 -15.71 8.93
C PHE A 636 7.97 -15.94 9.84
N GLY A 637 6.78 -15.48 9.49
CA GLY A 637 5.56 -15.82 10.21
C GLY A 637 5.22 -17.31 10.16
N PHE A 638 5.32 -17.91 8.97
CA PHE A 638 5.19 -19.38 8.82
C PHE A 638 6.34 -20.12 9.52
N TYR A 639 7.59 -19.64 9.36
CA TYR A 639 8.75 -20.23 10.00
C TYR A 639 8.65 -20.19 11.54
N ALA A 640 8.24 -19.06 12.12
CA ALA A 640 8.03 -18.93 13.56
C ALA A 640 7.01 -19.92 14.10
N THR A 641 5.92 -20.17 13.35
CA THR A 641 4.93 -21.17 13.72
C THR A 641 5.50 -22.58 13.60
N PHE A 642 6.24 -22.87 12.54
CA PHE A 642 6.89 -24.17 12.34
C PHE A 642 7.87 -24.47 13.49
N VAL A 643 8.75 -23.54 13.82
CA VAL A 643 9.72 -23.70 14.92
C VAL A 643 9.02 -23.86 16.27
N ALA A 644 8.05 -22.98 16.57
CA ALA A 644 7.32 -23.09 17.83
C ALA A 644 6.63 -24.45 17.99
N ASN A 645 6.01 -24.97 16.93
CA ASN A 645 5.33 -26.26 16.97
C ASN A 645 6.30 -27.44 17.02
N SER A 646 7.44 -27.36 16.34
CA SER A 646 8.46 -28.42 16.38
C SER A 646 9.03 -28.64 17.77
N VAL A 647 9.04 -27.58 18.61
CA VAL A 647 9.51 -27.67 20.00
C VAL A 647 8.38 -27.95 20.98
N THR A 648 7.24 -27.26 20.84
CA THR A 648 6.18 -27.32 21.88
C THR A 648 5.27 -28.53 21.76
N ASN A 649 5.04 -29.08 20.57
CA ASN A 649 4.18 -30.25 20.39
C ASN A 649 4.71 -31.50 21.08
N PRO A 650 6.00 -31.89 20.89
CA PRO A 650 6.56 -33.03 21.60
C PRO A 650 6.51 -32.85 23.12
N LEU A 651 6.88 -31.66 23.62
CA LEU A 651 6.84 -31.35 25.06
C LEU A 651 5.42 -31.46 25.64
N SER A 652 4.42 -31.02 24.90
CA SER A 652 3.00 -31.15 25.30
C SER A 652 2.55 -32.62 25.36
N ILE A 653 2.98 -33.44 24.39
CA ILE A 653 2.69 -34.88 24.37
C ILE A 653 3.33 -35.54 25.58
N ILE A 654 4.61 -35.26 25.84
CA ILE A 654 5.34 -35.81 27.00
C ILE A 654 4.65 -35.37 28.30
N SER A 655 4.36 -34.07 28.47
CA SER A 655 3.67 -33.55 29.67
C SER A 655 2.31 -34.23 29.90
N LYS A 656 1.51 -34.41 28.83
CA LYS A 656 0.22 -35.07 28.91
C LYS A 656 0.37 -36.56 29.30
N LYS A 657 1.35 -37.25 28.74
CA LYS A 657 1.62 -38.65 29.08
C LYS A 657 2.14 -38.81 30.52
N ILE A 658 3.01 -37.90 30.97
CA ILE A 658 3.47 -37.85 32.38
C ILE A 658 2.27 -37.66 33.33
N SER A 659 1.36 -36.73 33.02
CA SER A 659 0.17 -36.51 33.88
C SER A 659 -0.82 -37.65 33.89
N GLN A 660 -0.75 -38.58 32.96
CA GLN A 660 -1.59 -39.78 32.83
C GLN A 660 -0.95 -41.04 33.43
N LEU A 661 0.31 -40.97 33.89
CA LEU A 661 1.00 -42.11 34.52
C LEU A 661 0.25 -42.63 35.73
N ARG A 662 0.02 -43.92 35.76
CA ARG A 662 -0.62 -44.64 36.89
C ARG A 662 0.25 -45.80 37.33
N LEU A 663 0.43 -45.91 38.62
CA LEU A 663 1.14 -47.03 39.22
C LEU A 663 0.28 -48.31 39.11
N GLY A 664 0.85 -49.39 38.62
CA GLY A 664 0.14 -50.69 38.50
C GLY A 664 -0.79 -50.81 37.30
N GLN A 665 -0.79 -49.85 36.38
CA GLN A 665 -1.49 -49.94 35.09
C GLN A 665 -0.50 -49.92 33.93
N PRO A 666 -0.80 -50.51 32.77
CA PRO A 666 0.07 -50.49 31.62
C PRO A 666 0.18 -49.05 31.10
N ASN A 667 1.38 -48.50 31.11
CA ASN A 667 1.70 -47.18 30.59
C ASN A 667 2.30 -47.34 29.19
N GLU A 668 1.84 -46.50 28.21
CA GLU A 668 2.29 -46.59 26.82
C GLU A 668 3.62 -45.90 26.62
N PRO A 669 4.64 -46.55 26.03
CA PRO A 669 5.90 -45.89 25.66
C PRO A 669 5.69 -44.91 24.50
N LEU A 670 6.51 -43.88 24.45
CA LEU A 670 6.55 -42.91 23.36
C LEU A 670 7.63 -43.28 22.35
N PHE A 671 7.30 -43.16 21.05
CA PHE A 671 8.26 -43.38 19.96
C PHE A 671 8.75 -42.05 19.37
N TRP A 672 10.05 -41.91 19.21
CA TRP A 672 10.68 -40.72 18.60
C TRP A 672 11.83 -41.14 17.71
N GLN A 673 11.84 -40.65 16.46
CA GLN A 673 12.80 -41.10 15.46
C GLN A 673 14.07 -40.22 15.39
N ARG A 674 14.04 -39.05 16.04
CA ARG A 674 15.19 -38.10 15.99
C ARG A 674 16.10 -38.30 17.18
N ASN A 675 17.42 -38.12 16.95
CA ASN A 675 18.43 -38.10 18.00
C ASN A 675 18.72 -36.65 18.44
N ASP A 676 17.71 -36.03 19.04
CA ASP A 676 17.79 -34.67 19.59
C ASP A 676 17.51 -34.70 21.11
N GLU A 677 17.46 -33.50 21.73
CA GLU A 677 17.20 -33.34 23.16
C GLU A 677 15.80 -33.88 23.53
N ILE A 678 14.83 -33.77 22.61
CA ILE A 678 13.48 -34.33 22.78
C ILE A 678 13.55 -35.86 22.78
N GLY A 679 14.33 -36.44 21.90
CA GLY A 679 14.58 -37.90 21.86
C GLY A 679 15.22 -38.40 23.14
N THR A 680 16.15 -37.66 23.71
CA THR A 680 16.76 -37.98 25.02
C THR A 680 15.71 -37.92 26.12
N LEU A 681 14.85 -36.90 26.15
CA LEU A 681 13.78 -36.75 27.13
C LEU A 681 12.77 -37.91 27.05
N ILE A 682 12.43 -38.34 25.82
CA ILE A 682 11.55 -39.46 25.59
C ILE A 682 12.17 -40.79 26.03
N LYS A 683 13.48 -40.99 25.83
CA LYS A 683 14.20 -42.16 26.37
C LYS A 683 14.11 -42.21 27.88
N GLU A 684 14.36 -41.09 28.56
CA GLU A 684 14.26 -41.01 30.03
C GLU A 684 12.83 -41.24 30.51
N TYR A 685 11.82 -40.72 29.82
CA TYR A 685 10.42 -41.01 30.09
C TYR A 685 10.11 -42.53 29.98
N ASN A 686 10.56 -43.19 28.90
CA ASN A 686 10.36 -44.59 28.72
C ASN A 686 11.11 -45.43 29.77
N LEU A 687 12.34 -45.07 30.17
CA LEU A 687 13.06 -45.66 31.28
C LEU A 687 12.33 -45.49 32.61
N MET A 688 11.70 -44.34 32.84
CA MET A 688 10.90 -44.11 34.05
C MET A 688 9.67 -45.04 34.10
N ILE A 689 8.98 -45.25 32.97
CA ILE A 689 7.88 -46.21 32.89
C ILE A 689 8.32 -47.61 33.32
N ILE A 690 9.45 -48.09 32.76
CA ILE A 690 10.01 -49.42 33.10
C ILE A 690 10.31 -49.50 34.58
N LYS A 691 10.95 -48.49 35.18
CA LYS A 691 11.22 -48.43 36.62
C LYS A 691 9.96 -48.42 37.47
N LEU A 692 8.94 -47.67 37.05
CA LEU A 692 7.64 -47.64 37.75
C LEU A 692 6.95 -48.99 37.75
N GLU A 693 7.03 -49.70 36.63
CA GLU A 693 6.48 -51.05 36.50
C GLU A 693 7.24 -52.06 37.41
N ASP A 694 8.57 -51.99 37.44
CA ASP A 694 9.41 -52.79 38.35
C ASP A 694 9.10 -52.47 39.82
N TYR A 695 8.96 -51.19 40.17
CA TYR A 695 8.54 -50.82 41.54
C TYR A 695 7.14 -51.27 41.89
N ALA A 696 6.18 -51.20 40.97
CA ALA A 696 4.82 -51.67 41.19
C ALA A 696 4.78 -53.18 41.43
N ASN A 697 5.59 -53.93 40.67
CA ASN A 697 5.71 -55.37 40.88
C ASN A 697 6.39 -55.70 42.22
N LYS A 698 7.47 -54.98 42.59
CA LYS A 698 8.10 -55.16 43.91
C LYS A 698 7.19 -54.84 45.09
N ILE A 699 6.38 -53.76 44.96
CA ILE A 699 5.39 -53.41 45.99
C ILE A 699 4.35 -54.55 46.10
N LYS A 700 3.84 -55.03 44.98
CA LYS A 700 2.90 -56.17 44.96
C LYS A 700 3.42 -57.43 45.57
N ASP A 701 4.73 -57.74 45.29
CA ASP A 701 5.41 -58.89 45.88
C ASP A 701 5.62 -58.70 47.39
N THR A 702 6.07 -57.49 47.82
CA THR A 702 6.25 -57.18 49.24
C THR A 702 4.94 -57.17 49.99
N GLU A 703 3.86 -56.62 49.45
CA GLU A 703 2.52 -56.64 50.02
C GLU A 703 2.02 -58.08 50.17
N ARG A 704 2.25 -58.89 49.14
CA ARG A 704 1.93 -60.35 49.16
C ARG A 704 2.72 -61.11 50.25
N GLU A 705 4.02 -60.81 50.37
CA GLU A 705 4.87 -61.39 51.41
C GLU A 705 4.44 -60.95 52.82
N SER A 706 4.10 -59.69 53.01
CA SER A 706 3.58 -59.14 54.26
C SER A 706 2.25 -59.81 54.66
N THR A 707 1.32 -59.92 53.71
CA THR A 707 0.00 -60.58 53.92
C THR A 707 0.20 -62.05 54.26
N TRP A 708 1.16 -62.70 53.55
CA TRP A 708 1.49 -64.10 53.83
C TRP A 708 2.08 -64.28 55.25
N ARG A 709 2.95 -63.35 55.68
CA ARG A 709 3.57 -63.36 57.02
C ARG A 709 2.51 -63.20 58.15
N GLU A 710 1.61 -62.21 57.95
CA GLU A 710 0.52 -61.93 58.90
C GLU A 710 -0.41 -63.15 59.00
N MET A 711 -0.80 -63.70 57.85
CA MET A 711 -1.61 -64.91 57.85
C MET A 711 -0.96 -66.14 58.47
N ALA A 712 0.34 -66.36 58.17
CA ALA A 712 1.09 -67.43 58.79
C ALA A 712 1.15 -67.28 60.33
N GLN A 713 1.27 -66.03 60.79
CA GLN A 713 1.26 -65.75 62.23
C GLN A 713 -0.12 -65.97 62.85
N GLN A 714 -1.21 -65.62 62.14
CA GLN A 714 -2.58 -65.82 62.60
C GLN A 714 -2.90 -67.31 62.66
N ILE A 715 -2.57 -68.08 61.61
CA ILE A 715 -2.75 -69.51 61.56
C ILE A 715 -1.97 -70.21 62.67
N ALA A 716 -0.71 -69.79 62.92
CA ALA A 716 0.05 -70.36 64.03
C ALA A 716 -0.67 -70.12 65.36
N HIS A 717 -1.27 -68.95 65.56
CA HIS A 717 -2.10 -68.66 66.73
C HIS A 717 -3.38 -69.57 66.78
N GLU A 718 -4.09 -69.68 65.67
CA GLU A 718 -5.30 -70.50 65.60
C GLU A 718 -5.05 -71.96 65.74
N ILE A 719 -3.90 -72.49 65.25
CA ILE A 719 -3.44 -73.87 65.52
C ILE A 719 -3.11 -74.10 66.99
N LYS A 720 -2.45 -73.12 67.63
CA LYS A 720 -2.05 -73.18 69.02
C LYS A 720 -3.26 -73.27 69.99
N ASN A 721 -4.36 -72.57 69.62
CA ASN A 721 -5.59 -72.49 70.43
C ASN A 721 -6.24 -73.89 70.69
N PRO A 722 -6.47 -74.74 69.69
CA PRO A 722 -7.00 -76.13 69.95
C PRO A 722 -5.93 -77.03 70.52
N LEU A 723 -4.63 -76.87 70.15
CA LEU A 723 -3.54 -77.73 70.64
C LEU A 723 -3.30 -77.58 72.14
N THR A 724 -3.47 -76.42 72.70
CA THR A 724 -3.24 -76.15 74.14
C THR A 724 -4.25 -76.91 75.04
N PRO A 725 -5.57 -76.80 74.78
CA PRO A 725 -6.56 -77.60 75.53
C PRO A 725 -6.36 -79.10 75.37
N MET A 726 -6.03 -79.59 74.11
CA MET A 726 -5.77 -81.00 73.84
C MET A 726 -4.61 -81.47 74.70
N LYS A 727 -3.47 -80.77 74.75
CA LYS A 727 -2.28 -81.08 75.55
C LYS A 727 -2.63 -81.14 77.05
N LEU A 728 -3.35 -80.08 77.53
CA LEU A 728 -3.78 -80.06 78.94
C LEU A 728 -4.71 -81.17 79.29
N GLY A 729 -5.68 -81.48 78.41
CA GLY A 729 -6.61 -82.55 78.58
C GLY A 729 -5.94 -83.89 78.63
N ILE A 730 -4.99 -84.25 77.75
CA ILE A 730 -4.18 -85.44 77.79
C ILE A 730 -3.38 -85.52 79.09
N GLN A 731 -2.79 -84.43 79.51
CA GLN A 731 -2.02 -84.36 80.77
C GLN A 731 -2.96 -84.70 81.98
N GLN A 732 -4.17 -84.10 81.95
CA GLN A 732 -5.14 -84.32 83.02
C GLN A 732 -5.67 -85.75 83.02
N LEU A 733 -5.91 -86.29 81.84
CA LEU A 733 -6.33 -87.73 81.67
C LEU A 733 -5.25 -88.67 82.16
N ARG A 734 -4.00 -88.40 81.82
CA ARG A 734 -2.83 -89.16 82.29
C ARG A 734 -2.64 -89.13 83.79
N ARG A 735 -3.00 -87.96 84.43
CA ARG A 735 -2.95 -87.83 85.88
C ARG A 735 -4.10 -88.59 86.54
N SER A 736 -5.34 -88.49 86.01
CA SER A 736 -6.52 -89.21 86.51
C SER A 736 -6.34 -90.71 86.37
N TYR A 737 -5.65 -91.20 85.33
CA TYR A 737 -5.33 -92.60 85.14
C TYR A 737 -4.30 -93.08 86.18
N LYS A 738 -3.29 -92.33 86.55
CA LYS A 738 -2.30 -92.67 87.57
C LYS A 738 -2.83 -92.68 89.00
N ASP A 739 -3.82 -91.84 89.27
CA ASP A 739 -4.38 -91.61 90.59
C ASP A 739 -5.62 -92.55 90.85
N ASP A 740 -5.90 -93.50 89.95
CA ASP A 740 -7.03 -94.52 90.00
C ASP A 740 -8.40 -93.89 90.29
N ASP A 741 -8.65 -92.72 89.64
CA ASP A 741 -9.86 -91.88 89.87
C ASP A 741 -11.09 -92.57 89.39
N PRO A 742 -12.10 -92.81 90.25
CA PRO A 742 -13.35 -93.54 89.90
C PRO A 742 -14.18 -92.81 88.81
N LYS A 743 -13.90 -91.55 88.55
CA LYS A 743 -14.52 -90.74 87.47
C LYS A 743 -13.73 -90.72 86.16
N PHE A 744 -12.73 -91.55 85.99
CA PHE A 744 -11.92 -91.65 84.79
C PHE A 744 -12.73 -91.96 83.53
N PRO A 745 -13.69 -92.92 83.52
CA PRO A 745 -14.47 -93.23 82.28
C PRO A 745 -15.26 -92.00 81.79
N ASP A 746 -15.89 -91.21 82.71
CA ASP A 746 -16.66 -90.03 82.34
C ASP A 746 -15.74 -88.89 81.81
N ARG A 747 -14.58 -88.75 82.47
CA ARG A 747 -13.58 -87.76 82.01
C ARG A 747 -12.97 -88.15 80.68
N PHE A 748 -12.73 -89.47 80.46
CA PHE A 748 -12.24 -90.01 79.21
C PHE A 748 -13.21 -89.71 78.04
N ASN A 749 -14.52 -90.04 78.29
CA ASN A 749 -15.53 -89.77 77.29
C ASN A 749 -15.66 -88.25 76.98
N LYS A 750 -15.74 -87.42 78.01
CA LYS A 750 -15.75 -85.92 77.78
C LYS A 750 -14.53 -85.46 77.06
N PHE A 751 -13.34 -85.92 77.41
CA PHE A 751 -12.12 -85.56 76.78
C PHE A 751 -12.04 -86.07 75.33
N SER A 752 -12.47 -87.32 75.07
CA SER A 752 -12.47 -87.92 73.72
C SER A 752 -13.38 -87.07 72.76
N THR A 753 -14.57 -86.70 73.28
CA THR A 753 -15.46 -85.83 72.47
C THR A 753 -14.81 -84.49 72.20
N SER A 754 -14.32 -83.79 73.24
CA SER A 754 -13.68 -82.49 73.06
C SER A 754 -12.39 -82.61 72.22
N PHE A 755 -11.65 -83.71 72.30
CA PHE A 755 -10.44 -83.92 71.53
C PHE A 755 -10.75 -84.10 70.04
N ILE A 756 -11.83 -84.82 69.69
CA ILE A 756 -12.32 -84.92 68.32
C ILE A 756 -12.79 -83.61 67.78
N GLU A 757 -13.55 -82.80 68.57
CA GLU A 757 -13.97 -81.46 68.20
C GLU A 757 -12.77 -80.57 67.92
N GLN A 758 -11.67 -80.65 68.70
CA GLN A 758 -10.49 -79.88 68.47
C GLN A 758 -9.69 -80.38 67.24
N ILE A 759 -9.73 -81.70 66.92
CA ILE A 759 -9.13 -82.20 65.68
C ILE A 759 -9.91 -81.70 64.47
N ASP A 760 -11.29 -81.77 64.56
CA ASP A 760 -12.13 -81.24 63.49
C ASP A 760 -11.85 -79.70 63.23
N ALA A 761 -11.72 -78.94 64.31
CA ALA A 761 -11.35 -77.54 64.20
C ALA A 761 -9.98 -77.33 63.53
N LEU A 762 -8.99 -78.18 63.91
CA LEU A 762 -7.66 -78.14 63.25
C LEU A 762 -7.73 -78.53 61.77
N THR A 763 -8.57 -79.52 61.44
CA THR A 763 -8.76 -80.00 60.07
C THR A 763 -9.42 -78.88 59.21
N GLN A 764 -10.38 -78.16 59.82
CA GLN A 764 -10.99 -77.02 59.18
C GLN A 764 -10.00 -75.87 58.91
N ILE A 765 -9.19 -75.46 59.93
CA ILE A 765 -8.13 -74.44 59.79
C ILE A 765 -7.14 -74.84 58.68
N ALA A 766 -6.73 -76.12 58.66
CA ALA A 766 -5.81 -76.62 57.63
C ALA A 766 -6.46 -76.67 56.24
N SER A 767 -7.71 -76.94 56.16
CA SER A 767 -8.50 -76.93 54.88
C SER A 767 -8.63 -75.51 54.37
N GLU A 768 -9.03 -74.55 55.23
CA GLU A 768 -9.13 -73.11 54.87
C GLU A 768 -7.78 -72.57 54.42
N PHE A 769 -6.71 -72.92 55.12
CA PHE A 769 -5.37 -72.51 54.69
C PHE A 769 -4.96 -73.10 53.34
N SER A 770 -5.24 -74.39 53.12
CA SER A 770 -4.98 -75.12 51.86
C SER A 770 -5.77 -74.48 50.71
N HIS A 771 -7.03 -74.09 51.00
CA HIS A 771 -7.85 -73.39 50.01
C HIS A 771 -7.31 -72.03 49.67
N PHE A 772 -6.89 -71.25 50.67
CA PHE A 772 -6.27 -69.95 50.47
C PHE A 772 -4.89 -70.07 49.78
N ALA A 773 -4.07 -71.08 50.12
CA ALA A 773 -2.78 -71.29 49.45
C ALA A 773 -2.91 -71.74 47.98
N LYS A 774 -4.09 -72.23 47.55
CA LYS A 774 -4.41 -72.59 46.16
C LYS A 774 -5.03 -71.48 45.29
N PHE A 775 -5.24 -70.24 45.83
CA PHE A 775 -5.67 -69.13 44.98
C PHE A 775 -4.61 -68.88 43.90
N PRO A 776 -5.02 -68.87 42.61
CA PRO A 776 -4.09 -68.78 41.51
C PRO A 776 -3.43 -67.39 41.50
N THR A 777 -2.20 -67.34 41.08
CA THR A 777 -1.35 -66.20 40.80
C THR A 777 -1.95 -65.26 39.83
#